data_70411f09a5e1bed9d3318c4500e4016f
#
_entry.id   70411f09a5e1bed9d3318c4500e4016f
#
_cell.length_a   1.000
_cell.length_b   1.000
_cell.length_c   1.000
_cell.angle_alpha   90.00
_cell.angle_beta   90.00
_cell.angle_gamma   90.00
#
_symmetry.space_group_name_H-M   'P 1'
#
loop_
_entity.id
_entity.type
_entity.pdbx_description
1 polymer ?
#
loop_
_entity_poly.entity_id
_entity_poly.type
_entity_poly.pdbx_seq_one_letter_code
_entity_poly.pdbx_strand_id
1 'polypeptide(L)'
;MTLKPIWLLGLGIALALPAAAQQKSAAKPAMATTAGGTRLLEKVTRKGSEMVIPYEKYVLPNGLTLLIHEDHSDPLTHVDVTYHVGSAREQIGKSGFAHFFEHMMFQGSDHVGDEQHFKIVSSAGGTLNGTTNRDRTNYFETVPNNQLETALWLEADRMGFLLDAVTQQKFEVQRSTVKNERGQNYDNRPYGLAGENVSKTLYPYGHPYSWMTIGYLEDLDRSNVDDLKNFFLRWYGPNNATLTVGGDVKPAEVVKLVEKYFGPIKSGPAVQNMKLPAPVLTADRYVSYEDNVRFPMLQMVFPTVPQYHPDEVAVDALAEIIGGGKTSLLYKNLIKTQKAVQAQAYHPTSELAGELTITSLSLPGKGLDSMEVLVRRSLAEFEKRGVTDDDVARFKASREADLINGLSSVSGKVSQLASFQTFTGNPNRLPQELQRVRSLTKADVLRVYNQYIKGKPAVILSVVPKNSSKLVAKASNFTASKANYKVPKDEYAGLKYVKATDSFDRSKQPKGGANPVVQVPPVWREDFENGLRVMGSRNAEIPTVTMLLTMRGGHRLEQATPNKAGVASLTAAMLNEGTQKYTGEQFSAALDRLGSTIRVYGGEDNTTLVVSSLTKNLPATLALAEEMLLHPRFDQADFDRLKKQTLEGIANQNTQPVTIANKAYARLLYSPGDIMGVPSSGTTATVSALTLDDVKQFYQQSYAPNVSYLTLVGDVDQKEVVPRLAFLKSWARKNVTLPAGETAQQPDKTRIYFINKDGAAQSEIRVGYLTNLPYDATGDYYRAYLANYILGGAFNSRINLNLREDKGYTYGARSGFQSTRYVGPYTAQAGVRADATAASVKEFMSEIKNYRNGATDDELQFLQASVGQQDALRYETAQQKAAFLGRLLEYDLPNDYVRQQSEILKALKREDLQASAQKYLPADNMYIVVVGDRAKSFPGLSELGYEVVELDLDGNRVSGPAVAAPAPAATAAPEASTAEKMKVVTKDGKGKKEKRKQKTSEDGTKGKGK
;
A
#
# COMPACT_ATOMS: atom_id res chain seq x y z
N MET A 1 9.23 80.82 -30.53
CA MET A 1 8.39 81.92 -31.13
C MET A 1 6.94 81.54 -30.86
N THR A 2 6.37 82.26 -29.94
CA THR A 2 5.06 82.93 -29.85
C THR A 2 3.84 81.96 -29.77
N LEU A 3 3.25 81.81 -28.60
CA LEU A 3 2.22 82.65 -27.97
C LEU A 3 0.79 82.11 -28.13
N LYS A 4 0.18 81.90 -26.98
CA LYS A 4 -1.23 81.72 -26.56
C LYS A 4 -2.15 82.83 -27.22
N PRO A 5 -3.52 82.80 -27.09
CA PRO A 5 -4.30 82.61 -25.84
C PRO A 5 -5.67 81.88 -26.00
N ILE A 6 -6.20 81.29 -24.92
CA ILE A 6 -7.35 81.58 -24.03
C ILE A 6 -8.61 82.12 -24.73
N TRP A 7 -9.77 81.47 -24.60
CA TRP A 7 -11.05 82.04 -24.13
C TRP A 7 -11.93 80.99 -23.41
N LEU A 8 -12.35 81.41 -22.22
CA LEU A 8 -13.40 80.82 -21.36
C LEU A 8 -14.80 81.19 -21.86
N LEU A 9 -15.74 80.29 -21.66
CA LEU A 9 -17.18 80.55 -21.31
C LEU A 9 -17.81 79.12 -21.26
N GLY A 10 -18.40 78.60 -20.23
CA GLY A 10 -19.26 79.13 -19.21
C GLY A 10 -20.55 78.36 -19.13
N LEU A 11 -20.74 77.58 -18.00
CA LEU A 11 -21.97 77.10 -17.44
C LEU A 11 -22.94 76.18 -18.22
N GLY A 12 -23.13 74.98 -17.61
CA GLY A 12 -24.22 74.04 -17.88
C GLY A 12 -24.11 72.79 -16.99
N ILE A 13 -24.32 72.96 -15.68
CA ILE A 13 -24.42 71.79 -14.76
C ILE A 13 -25.75 71.05 -15.02
N ALA A 14 -25.73 69.93 -15.71
CA ALA A 14 -26.82 68.96 -15.65
C ALA A 14 -26.30 67.75 -14.87
N LEU A 15 -26.76 67.61 -13.65
CA LEU A 15 -26.63 66.42 -12.81
C LEU A 15 -27.43 65.25 -13.46
N ALA A 16 -26.74 64.39 -14.21
CA ALA A 16 -27.24 63.09 -14.59
C ALA A 16 -26.74 62.07 -13.56
N LEU A 17 -27.59 61.69 -12.64
CA LEU A 17 -27.41 60.50 -11.80
C LEU A 17 -27.31 59.29 -12.68
N PRO A 18 -26.26 58.43 -12.56
CA PRO A 18 -26.27 57.16 -13.22
C PRO A 18 -27.31 56.26 -12.54
N ALA A 19 -28.33 55.86 -13.31
CA ALA A 19 -29.24 54.81 -12.89
C ALA A 19 -28.41 53.57 -12.60
N ALA A 20 -28.25 53.22 -11.33
CA ALA A 20 -27.76 51.96 -10.90
C ALA A 20 -28.71 50.87 -11.45
N ALA A 21 -28.29 50.24 -12.53
CA ALA A 21 -28.89 48.96 -12.94
C ALA A 21 -28.68 47.99 -11.80
N GLN A 22 -29.67 47.80 -10.98
CA GLN A 22 -29.81 46.65 -10.10
C GLN A 22 -29.73 45.41 -11.01
N GLN A 23 -28.52 44.84 -11.14
CA GLN A 23 -28.42 43.43 -11.50
C GLN A 23 -29.24 42.68 -10.44
N LYS A 24 -30.44 42.28 -10.84
CA LYS A 24 -31.18 41.22 -10.13
C LYS A 24 -30.19 40.05 -10.03
N SER A 25 -29.60 39.85 -8.88
CA SER A 25 -28.96 38.60 -8.49
C SER A 25 -29.99 37.53 -8.82
N ALA A 26 -29.69 36.69 -9.82
CA ALA A 26 -30.50 35.54 -10.10
C ALA A 26 -30.58 34.76 -8.78
N ALA A 27 -31.78 34.65 -8.22
CA ALA A 27 -32.02 33.88 -7.04
C ALA A 27 -31.47 32.46 -7.32
N LYS A 28 -30.49 32.01 -6.53
CA LYS A 28 -30.07 30.60 -6.57
C LYS A 28 -31.35 29.76 -6.49
N PRO A 29 -31.53 28.79 -7.39
CA PRO A 29 -32.70 27.93 -7.33
C PRO A 29 -32.82 27.35 -5.92
N ALA A 30 -34.01 27.34 -5.35
CA ALA A 30 -34.28 26.77 -4.03
C ALA A 30 -33.73 25.32 -4.06
N MET A 31 -32.72 25.04 -3.25
CA MET A 31 -32.10 23.71 -3.22
C MET A 31 -33.10 22.70 -2.66
N ALA A 32 -33.26 21.56 -3.34
CA ALA A 32 -34.19 20.52 -2.94
C ALA A 32 -33.81 20.01 -1.55
N THR A 33 -34.80 19.92 -0.66
CA THR A 33 -34.65 19.29 0.66
C THR A 33 -35.52 18.04 0.67
N THR A 34 -34.96 16.92 1.11
CA THR A 34 -35.69 15.65 1.23
C THR A 34 -36.67 15.67 2.40
N ALA A 35 -37.56 14.68 2.50
CA ALA A 35 -38.46 14.50 3.63
C ALA A 35 -37.69 14.31 4.96
N GLY A 36 -36.47 13.70 4.92
CA GLY A 36 -35.58 13.54 6.07
C GLY A 36 -34.77 14.80 6.42
N GLY A 37 -34.97 15.93 5.71
CA GLY A 37 -34.29 17.20 5.96
C GLY A 37 -32.87 17.32 5.33
N THR A 38 -32.42 16.34 4.57
CA THR A 38 -31.16 16.38 3.84
C THR A 38 -31.26 17.38 2.68
N ARG A 39 -30.26 18.25 2.56
CA ARG A 39 -30.24 19.35 1.58
C ARG A 39 -29.21 19.08 0.50
N LEU A 40 -29.62 19.13 -0.76
CA LEU A 40 -28.69 19.16 -1.92
C LEU A 40 -28.03 20.56 -1.95
N LEU A 41 -26.72 20.61 -1.87
CA LEU A 41 -25.93 21.86 -1.89
C LEU A 41 -25.35 22.16 -3.25
N GLU A 42 -24.93 21.12 -3.99
CA GLU A 42 -24.24 21.28 -5.26
C GLU A 42 -24.42 20.02 -6.13
N LYS A 43 -24.50 20.22 -7.45
CA LYS A 43 -24.45 19.18 -8.45
C LYS A 43 -23.48 19.58 -9.54
N VAL A 44 -22.44 18.76 -9.76
CA VAL A 44 -21.44 18.94 -10.81
C VAL A 44 -21.64 17.86 -11.85
N THR A 45 -21.71 18.24 -13.12
CA THR A 45 -21.83 17.34 -14.26
C THR A 45 -20.69 17.57 -15.24
N ARG A 46 -20.21 16.52 -15.88
CA ARG A 46 -19.19 16.61 -16.93
C ARG A 46 -19.78 17.18 -18.21
N LYS A 47 -19.14 18.18 -18.81
CA LYS A 47 -19.50 18.76 -20.10
C LYS A 47 -18.39 18.50 -21.11
N GLY A 48 -18.70 17.71 -22.14
CA GLY A 48 -17.72 17.37 -23.19
C GLY A 48 -16.46 16.71 -22.64
N SER A 49 -15.29 17.25 -22.99
CA SER A 49 -13.98 16.72 -22.58
C SER A 49 -13.42 17.34 -21.28
N GLU A 50 -14.26 18.04 -20.50
CA GLU A 50 -13.81 18.61 -19.22
C GLU A 50 -13.33 17.52 -18.26
N MET A 51 -12.17 17.76 -17.64
CA MET A 51 -11.63 16.89 -16.60
C MET A 51 -12.22 17.26 -15.25
N VAL A 52 -13.41 16.75 -14.99
CA VAL A 52 -14.14 16.88 -13.71
C VAL A 52 -14.60 15.50 -13.25
N ILE A 53 -14.68 15.30 -11.95
CA ILE A 53 -15.37 14.16 -11.36
C ILE A 53 -16.82 14.59 -11.13
N PRO A 54 -17.82 14.04 -11.82
CA PRO A 54 -19.23 14.38 -11.58
C PRO A 54 -19.65 13.97 -10.16
N TYR A 55 -20.44 14.80 -9.47
CA TYR A 55 -20.95 14.44 -8.14
C TYR A 55 -22.19 15.25 -7.77
N GLU A 56 -22.92 14.76 -6.78
CA GLU A 56 -23.92 15.49 -6.01
C GLU A 56 -23.44 15.62 -4.56
N LYS A 57 -23.54 16.85 -3.98
CA LYS A 57 -23.15 17.15 -2.61
C LYS A 57 -24.36 17.47 -1.77
N TYR A 58 -24.53 16.74 -0.70
CA TYR A 58 -25.59 16.90 0.28
C TYR A 58 -25.04 17.19 1.67
N VAL A 59 -25.89 17.74 2.54
CA VAL A 59 -25.65 17.82 3.99
C VAL A 59 -26.87 17.34 4.75
N LEU A 60 -26.63 16.47 5.72
CA LEU A 60 -27.68 15.94 6.62
C LEU A 60 -27.93 16.92 7.79
N PRO A 61 -29.08 16.82 8.48
CA PRO A 61 -29.38 17.65 9.65
C PRO A 61 -28.35 17.53 10.79
N ASN A 62 -27.67 16.39 10.94
CA ASN A 62 -26.63 16.17 11.93
C ASN A 62 -25.23 16.68 11.49
N GLY A 63 -25.14 17.33 10.34
CA GLY A 63 -23.93 17.94 9.82
C GLY A 63 -23.05 17.03 8.95
N LEU A 64 -23.41 15.75 8.77
CA LEU A 64 -22.68 14.86 7.88
C LEU A 64 -22.71 15.39 6.44
N THR A 65 -21.54 15.54 5.82
CA THR A 65 -21.43 15.85 4.38
C THR A 65 -21.47 14.55 3.60
N LEU A 66 -22.37 14.46 2.61
CA LEU A 66 -22.47 13.32 1.70
C LEU A 66 -22.12 13.75 0.27
N LEU A 67 -21.17 13.05 -0.34
CA LEU A 67 -20.83 13.18 -1.76
C LEU A 67 -21.22 11.88 -2.48
N ILE A 68 -21.85 12.00 -3.66
CA ILE A 68 -22.26 10.86 -4.46
C ILE A 68 -21.71 11.02 -5.87
N HIS A 69 -20.92 10.05 -6.33
CA HIS A 69 -20.38 9.94 -7.69
C HIS A 69 -21.03 8.75 -8.41
N GLU A 70 -21.94 9.03 -9.34
CA GLU A 70 -22.61 8.00 -10.14
C GLU A 70 -21.73 7.57 -11.31
N ASP A 71 -21.39 6.26 -11.36
CA ASP A 71 -20.52 5.65 -12.38
C ASP A 71 -20.94 4.20 -12.63
N HIS A 72 -21.56 3.95 -13.78
CA HIS A 72 -22.09 2.63 -14.17
C HIS A 72 -21.14 1.80 -15.05
N SER A 73 -19.84 2.14 -15.06
CA SER A 73 -18.85 1.42 -15.88
C SER A 73 -18.61 -0.02 -15.44
N ASP A 74 -18.66 -0.26 -14.14
CA ASP A 74 -18.46 -1.58 -13.52
C ASP A 74 -19.49 -1.77 -12.38
N PRO A 75 -19.96 -3.01 -12.12
CA PRO A 75 -21.02 -3.28 -11.15
C PRO A 75 -20.50 -3.27 -9.70
N LEU A 76 -19.80 -2.23 -9.31
CA LEU A 76 -19.22 -2.05 -7.98
C LEU A 76 -19.59 -0.72 -7.35
N THR A 77 -19.46 -0.65 -6.04
CA THR A 77 -19.63 0.58 -5.26
C THR A 77 -18.46 0.73 -4.29
N HIS A 78 -17.94 1.94 -4.19
CA HIS A 78 -16.95 2.32 -3.19
C HIS A 78 -17.56 3.30 -2.18
N VAL A 79 -17.42 3.00 -0.90
CA VAL A 79 -17.88 3.83 0.22
C VAL A 79 -16.64 4.26 1.00
N ASP A 80 -16.48 5.55 1.25
CA ASP A 80 -15.41 6.14 2.06
C ASP A 80 -16.00 7.07 3.11
N VAL A 81 -15.67 6.84 4.38
CA VAL A 81 -15.96 7.75 5.48
C VAL A 81 -14.65 8.36 5.94
N THR A 82 -14.42 9.60 5.56
CA THR A 82 -13.25 10.39 5.95
C THR A 82 -13.57 11.31 7.12
N TYR A 83 -12.92 11.10 8.26
CA TYR A 83 -12.96 11.97 9.44
C TYR A 83 -11.80 12.95 9.40
N HIS A 84 -12.06 14.24 9.64
CA HIS A 84 -11.03 15.27 9.74
C HIS A 84 -10.34 15.22 11.11
N VAL A 85 -9.75 14.08 11.41
CA VAL A 85 -8.98 13.78 12.61
C VAL A 85 -7.85 12.81 12.29
N GLY A 86 -6.64 13.19 12.61
CA GLY A 86 -5.43 12.38 12.53
C GLY A 86 -4.57 12.65 13.75
N SER A 87 -3.29 12.25 13.70
CA SER A 87 -2.38 12.42 14.83
C SER A 87 -2.14 13.89 15.21
N ALA A 88 -2.45 14.84 14.35
CA ALA A 88 -2.39 16.27 14.67
C ALA A 88 -3.40 16.71 15.74
N ARG A 89 -4.45 15.92 15.99
CA ARG A 89 -5.46 16.21 17.02
C ARG A 89 -5.13 15.58 18.37
N GLU A 90 -4.02 14.88 18.47
CA GLU A 90 -3.50 14.29 19.69
C GLU A 90 -2.74 15.31 20.55
N GLN A 91 -2.36 14.89 21.75
CA GLN A 91 -1.54 15.69 22.66
C GLN A 91 -0.27 14.92 23.06
N ILE A 92 0.80 15.60 23.36
CA ILE A 92 1.99 14.97 23.92
C ILE A 92 1.61 14.22 25.20
N GLY A 93 2.09 13.00 25.32
CA GLY A 93 1.74 12.07 26.40
C GLY A 93 0.56 11.15 26.05
N LYS A 94 -0.09 11.40 24.91
CA LYS A 94 -1.21 10.62 24.35
C LYS A 94 -1.08 10.49 22.83
N SER A 95 0.15 10.31 22.33
CA SER A 95 0.41 10.12 20.90
C SER A 95 0.03 8.70 20.43
N GLY A 96 -0.40 8.57 19.16
CA GLY A 96 -0.81 7.30 18.56
C GLY A 96 -2.30 6.98 18.72
N PHE A 97 -3.09 7.86 19.35
CA PHE A 97 -4.52 7.61 19.60
C PHE A 97 -5.36 7.54 18.33
N ALA A 98 -5.12 8.39 17.35
CA ALA A 98 -5.86 8.38 16.10
C ALA A 98 -5.66 7.06 15.34
N HIS A 99 -4.42 6.57 15.30
CA HIS A 99 -4.08 5.30 14.67
C HIS A 99 -4.58 4.11 15.51
N PHE A 100 -4.44 4.17 16.83
CA PHE A 100 -5.00 3.15 17.71
C PHE A 100 -6.52 3.07 17.55
N PHE A 101 -7.17 4.22 17.35
CA PHE A 101 -8.61 4.27 17.11
C PHE A 101 -8.99 3.66 15.76
N GLU A 102 -8.16 3.83 14.72
CA GLU A 102 -8.34 3.14 13.45
C GLU A 102 -8.49 1.63 13.67
N HIS A 103 -7.59 1.01 14.44
CA HIS A 103 -7.66 -0.42 14.77
C HIS A 103 -8.93 -0.78 15.56
N MET A 104 -9.27 0.02 16.57
CA MET A 104 -10.45 -0.23 17.41
C MET A 104 -11.77 -0.19 16.64
N MET A 105 -11.84 0.60 15.56
CA MET A 105 -13.03 0.70 14.69
C MET A 105 -13.37 -0.59 13.96
N PHE A 106 -12.46 -1.56 13.90
CA PHE A 106 -12.70 -2.88 13.32
C PHE A 106 -13.06 -3.95 14.34
N GLN A 107 -13.02 -3.63 15.65
CA GLN A 107 -13.25 -4.58 16.74
C GLN A 107 -14.72 -4.72 17.15
N GLY A 108 -15.62 -4.41 16.19
CA GLY A 108 -17.07 -4.51 16.41
C GLY A 108 -17.72 -3.25 16.96
N SER A 109 -19.04 -3.26 16.99
CA SER A 109 -19.92 -2.22 17.49
C SER A 109 -21.12 -2.88 18.17
N ASP A 110 -22.12 -2.13 18.62
CA ASP A 110 -23.26 -2.68 19.35
C ASP A 110 -24.02 -3.80 18.61
N HIS A 111 -24.09 -3.69 17.27
CA HIS A 111 -24.86 -4.61 16.42
C HIS A 111 -23.97 -5.49 15.53
N VAL A 112 -22.68 -5.20 15.47
CA VAL A 112 -21.67 -5.94 14.69
C VAL A 112 -20.68 -6.56 15.68
N GLY A 113 -20.64 -7.89 15.72
CA GLY A 113 -19.73 -8.61 16.62
C GLY A 113 -18.27 -8.36 16.30
N ASP A 114 -17.40 -8.75 17.22
CA ASP A 114 -15.96 -8.68 17.07
C ASP A 114 -15.50 -9.41 15.79
N GLU A 115 -14.58 -8.82 15.03
CA GLU A 115 -14.05 -9.33 13.74
C GLU A 115 -15.09 -9.51 12.62
N GLN A 116 -16.40 -9.30 12.93
CA GLN A 116 -17.46 -9.50 11.92
C GLN A 116 -17.41 -8.45 10.80
N HIS A 117 -16.83 -7.28 11.02
CA HIS A 117 -16.73 -6.24 10.00
C HIS A 117 -15.96 -6.77 8.77
N PHE A 118 -14.75 -7.31 8.98
CA PHE A 118 -13.96 -7.95 7.93
C PHE A 118 -14.68 -9.14 7.29
N LYS A 119 -15.32 -9.99 8.11
CA LYS A 119 -16.03 -11.18 7.63
C LYS A 119 -17.23 -10.81 6.75
N ILE A 120 -18.01 -9.82 7.13
CA ILE A 120 -19.21 -9.39 6.39
C ILE A 120 -18.80 -8.81 5.04
N VAL A 121 -17.83 -7.89 4.99
CA VAL A 121 -17.36 -7.30 3.73
C VAL A 121 -16.69 -8.36 2.84
N SER A 122 -15.86 -9.22 3.40
CA SER A 122 -15.25 -10.31 2.64
C SER A 122 -16.28 -11.31 2.10
N SER A 123 -17.31 -11.67 2.90
CA SER A 123 -18.43 -12.52 2.44
C SER A 123 -19.24 -11.85 1.33
N ALA A 124 -19.31 -10.53 1.33
CA ALA A 124 -19.90 -9.74 0.26
C ALA A 124 -19.04 -9.68 -1.01
N GLY A 125 -17.87 -10.35 -1.05
CA GLY A 125 -16.91 -10.29 -2.16
C GLY A 125 -16.15 -8.97 -2.25
N GLY A 126 -16.23 -8.12 -1.22
CA GLY A 126 -15.61 -6.83 -1.16
C GLY A 126 -14.20 -6.84 -0.55
N THR A 127 -13.63 -5.66 -0.56
CA THR A 127 -12.38 -5.32 0.12
C THR A 127 -12.61 -4.12 1.02
N LEU A 128 -11.86 -4.00 2.12
CA LEU A 128 -11.95 -2.88 3.04
C LEU A 128 -10.58 -2.54 3.60
N ASN A 129 -10.43 -1.29 4.06
CA ASN A 129 -9.26 -0.86 4.82
C ASN A 129 -9.58 0.39 5.66
N GLY A 130 -8.68 0.73 6.59
CA GLY A 130 -8.59 2.01 7.24
C GLY A 130 -7.21 2.61 7.03
N THR A 131 -7.10 3.93 7.09
CA THR A 131 -5.81 4.62 7.09
C THR A 131 -5.85 5.85 7.96
N THR A 132 -4.75 6.11 8.67
CA THR A 132 -4.56 7.32 9.47
C THR A 132 -3.28 8.03 9.05
N ASN A 133 -3.36 9.34 8.89
CA ASN A 133 -2.20 10.20 8.72
C ASN A 133 -2.19 11.35 9.76
N ARG A 134 -1.36 12.35 9.55
CA ARG A 134 -1.30 13.52 10.44
C ARG A 134 -2.65 14.24 10.59
N ASP A 135 -3.47 14.29 9.54
CA ASP A 135 -4.59 15.24 9.44
C ASP A 135 -5.96 14.57 9.29
N ARG A 136 -6.02 13.30 8.88
CA ARG A 136 -7.28 12.57 8.67
C ARG A 136 -7.16 11.08 9.00
N THR A 137 -8.33 10.49 9.33
CA THR A 137 -8.54 9.03 9.39
C THR A 137 -9.70 8.68 8.48
N ASN A 138 -9.56 7.68 7.62
CA ASN A 138 -10.68 7.21 6.81
C ASN A 138 -10.82 5.69 6.85
N TYR A 139 -12.04 5.26 6.59
CA TYR A 139 -12.43 3.86 6.45
C TYR A 139 -13.16 3.73 5.12
N PHE A 140 -12.86 2.67 4.38
CA PHE A 140 -13.45 2.50 3.07
C PHE A 140 -13.61 1.04 2.68
N GLU A 141 -14.65 0.77 1.92
CA GLU A 141 -14.94 -0.52 1.31
C GLU A 141 -15.20 -0.38 -0.18
N THR A 142 -14.74 -1.36 -0.95
CA THR A 142 -15.20 -1.59 -2.33
C THR A 142 -15.97 -2.89 -2.34
N VAL A 143 -17.25 -2.83 -2.70
CA VAL A 143 -18.15 -3.98 -2.73
C VAL A 143 -18.88 -4.07 -4.06
N PRO A 144 -19.40 -5.25 -4.48
CA PRO A 144 -20.37 -5.32 -5.55
C PRO A 144 -21.58 -4.40 -5.27
N ASN A 145 -22.15 -3.79 -6.30
CA ASN A 145 -23.22 -2.79 -6.15
C ASN A 145 -24.43 -3.24 -5.36
N ASN A 146 -24.75 -4.55 -5.39
CA ASN A 146 -25.84 -5.16 -4.61
C ASN A 146 -25.58 -5.19 -3.08
N GLN A 147 -24.40 -4.79 -2.62
CA GLN A 147 -23.99 -4.78 -1.21
C GLN A 147 -23.87 -3.35 -0.63
N LEU A 148 -24.28 -2.32 -1.37
CA LEU A 148 -24.23 -0.93 -0.90
C LEU A 148 -24.90 -0.73 0.47
N GLU A 149 -26.09 -1.29 0.67
CA GLU A 149 -26.81 -1.14 1.94
C GLU A 149 -26.05 -1.78 3.09
N THR A 150 -25.38 -2.92 2.85
CA THR A 150 -24.52 -3.60 3.84
C THR A 150 -23.34 -2.72 4.25
N ALA A 151 -22.64 -2.11 3.28
CA ALA A 151 -21.52 -1.21 3.55
C ALA A 151 -21.96 0.03 4.36
N LEU A 152 -23.03 0.70 3.93
CA LEU A 152 -23.56 1.86 4.64
C LEU A 152 -24.06 1.54 6.07
N TRP A 153 -24.62 0.36 6.26
CA TRP A 153 -25.03 -0.12 7.59
C TRP A 153 -23.81 -0.33 8.50
N LEU A 154 -22.74 -0.98 8.01
CA LEU A 154 -21.49 -1.19 8.76
C LEU A 154 -20.86 0.13 9.18
N GLU A 155 -20.70 1.07 8.22
CA GLU A 155 -20.09 2.37 8.49
C GLU A 155 -20.91 3.21 9.47
N ALA A 156 -22.23 3.20 9.35
CA ALA A 156 -23.10 3.90 10.28
C ALA A 156 -23.10 3.26 11.67
N ASP A 157 -22.98 1.93 11.77
CA ASP A 157 -22.93 1.24 13.06
C ASP A 157 -21.65 1.58 13.81
N ARG A 158 -20.50 1.56 13.14
CA ARG A 158 -19.26 1.97 13.81
C ARG A 158 -19.23 3.47 14.14
N MET A 159 -19.84 4.35 13.34
CA MET A 159 -19.92 5.78 13.65
C MET A 159 -20.76 6.07 14.88
N GLY A 160 -21.89 5.39 15.03
CA GLY A 160 -22.90 5.72 16.06
C GLY A 160 -22.87 4.84 17.31
N PHE A 161 -22.34 3.60 17.22
CA PHE A 161 -22.53 2.56 18.23
C PHE A 161 -21.25 1.82 18.64
N LEU A 162 -20.07 2.31 18.22
CA LEU A 162 -18.77 1.70 18.55
C LEU A 162 -18.55 1.61 20.06
N LEU A 163 -18.83 2.70 20.80
CA LEU A 163 -18.48 2.82 22.23
C LEU A 163 -19.17 1.78 23.12
N ASP A 164 -20.28 1.22 22.66
CA ASP A 164 -20.99 0.14 23.37
C ASP A 164 -20.20 -1.17 23.34
N ALA A 165 -19.34 -1.38 22.36
CA ALA A 165 -18.54 -2.59 22.15
C ALA A 165 -17.09 -2.47 22.65
N VAL A 166 -16.62 -1.27 23.01
CA VAL A 166 -15.25 -1.06 23.50
C VAL A 166 -15.07 -1.60 24.91
N THR A 167 -14.28 -2.67 25.07
CA THR A 167 -13.95 -3.32 26.34
C THR A 167 -12.46 -3.20 26.65
N GLN A 168 -12.08 -3.41 27.93
CA GLN A 168 -10.68 -3.44 28.33
C GLN A 168 -9.90 -4.53 27.58
N GLN A 169 -10.47 -5.71 27.38
CA GLN A 169 -9.82 -6.82 26.69
C GLN A 169 -9.48 -6.44 25.24
N LYS A 170 -10.43 -5.93 24.46
CA LYS A 170 -10.21 -5.47 23.08
C LYS A 170 -9.13 -4.37 23.01
N PHE A 171 -9.20 -3.44 23.97
CA PHE A 171 -8.21 -2.38 24.09
C PHE A 171 -6.78 -2.95 24.27
N GLU A 172 -6.58 -3.93 25.16
CA GLU A 172 -5.26 -4.53 25.40
C GLU A 172 -4.75 -5.32 24.20
N VAL A 173 -5.62 -6.07 23.53
CA VAL A 173 -5.25 -6.82 22.31
C VAL A 173 -4.80 -5.84 21.23
N GLN A 174 -5.58 -4.79 20.95
CA GLN A 174 -5.23 -3.82 19.92
C GLN A 174 -4.03 -2.94 20.32
N ARG A 175 -3.85 -2.62 21.60
CA ARG A 175 -2.61 -1.99 22.07
C ARG A 175 -1.39 -2.83 21.72
N SER A 176 -1.45 -4.12 21.97
CA SER A 176 -0.37 -5.05 21.63
C SER A 176 -0.12 -5.13 20.13
N THR A 177 -1.18 -5.12 19.31
CA THR A 177 -1.10 -5.13 17.85
C THR A 177 -0.42 -3.86 17.32
N VAL A 178 -0.81 -2.67 17.79
CA VAL A 178 -0.19 -1.38 17.39
C VAL A 178 1.29 -1.33 17.82
N LYS A 179 1.63 -1.83 19.01
CA LYS A 179 3.03 -1.93 19.47
C LYS A 179 3.85 -2.88 18.59
N ASN A 180 3.27 -4.01 18.17
CA ASN A 180 3.92 -4.94 17.25
C ASN A 180 4.13 -4.29 15.88
N GLU A 181 3.14 -3.55 15.38
CA GLU A 181 3.26 -2.81 14.13
C GLU A 181 4.35 -1.75 14.20
N ARG A 182 4.44 -0.97 15.30
CA ARG A 182 5.54 -0.05 15.50
C ARG A 182 6.88 -0.76 15.46
N GLY A 183 6.99 -1.90 16.16
CA GLY A 183 8.19 -2.74 16.11
C GLY A 183 8.57 -3.14 14.69
N GLN A 184 7.60 -3.58 13.91
CA GLN A 184 7.82 -4.06 12.54
C GLN A 184 8.15 -2.94 11.55
N ASN A 185 7.42 -1.83 11.58
CA ASN A 185 7.47 -0.80 10.55
C ASN A 185 8.43 0.35 10.88
N TYR A 186 8.81 0.53 12.15
CA TYR A 186 9.65 1.63 12.60
C TYR A 186 10.90 1.14 13.33
N ASP A 187 10.76 0.46 14.48
CA ASP A 187 11.91 0.21 15.36
C ASP A 187 12.88 -0.83 14.78
N ASN A 188 12.39 -1.83 14.03
CA ASN A 188 13.21 -2.90 13.43
C ASN A 188 13.47 -2.71 11.92
N ARG A 189 12.80 -1.74 11.31
CA ARG A 189 12.99 -1.44 9.90
C ARG A 189 14.24 -0.58 9.71
N PRO A 190 15.15 -0.92 8.79
CA PRO A 190 16.27 -0.05 8.44
C PRO A 190 15.79 1.37 8.11
N TYR A 191 16.40 2.37 8.75
CA TYR A 191 16.02 3.80 8.67
C TYR A 191 14.62 4.14 9.19
N GLY A 192 13.92 3.23 9.85
CA GLY A 192 12.51 3.40 10.25
C GLY A 192 12.25 4.56 11.20
N LEU A 193 13.23 4.95 12.01
CA LEU A 193 13.16 6.08 12.95
C LEU A 193 13.55 7.43 12.34
N ALA A 194 13.90 7.49 11.05
CA ALA A 194 14.33 8.73 10.40
C ALA A 194 13.24 9.82 10.45
N GLY A 195 12.00 9.46 10.08
CA GLY A 195 10.86 10.36 10.13
C GLY A 195 10.58 10.92 11.51
N GLU A 196 10.69 10.09 12.56
CA GLU A 196 10.50 10.51 13.95
C GLU A 196 11.58 11.50 14.40
N ASN A 197 12.84 11.23 14.06
CA ASN A 197 13.95 12.12 14.38
C ASN A 197 13.85 13.47 13.63
N VAL A 198 13.44 13.45 12.36
CA VAL A 198 13.19 14.68 11.60
C VAL A 198 12.04 15.48 12.22
N SER A 199 10.90 14.84 12.51
CA SER A 199 9.72 15.51 13.07
C SER A 199 10.04 16.19 14.42
N LYS A 200 10.71 15.49 15.33
CA LYS A 200 11.17 16.04 16.63
C LYS A 200 12.16 17.21 16.47
N THR A 201 12.92 17.22 15.39
CA THR A 201 13.97 18.23 15.16
C THR A 201 13.44 19.44 14.40
N LEU A 202 12.55 19.22 13.44
CA LEU A 202 11.97 20.28 12.59
C LEU A 202 10.94 21.11 13.36
N TYR A 203 10.00 20.43 14.00
CA TYR A 203 8.87 21.08 14.66
C TYR A 203 9.17 21.41 16.13
N PRO A 204 8.67 22.53 16.66
CA PRO A 204 8.76 22.83 18.08
C PRO A 204 8.11 21.72 18.92
N TYR A 205 8.64 21.53 20.14
CA TYR A 205 8.05 20.59 21.09
C TYR A 205 6.57 20.92 21.34
N GLY A 206 5.68 19.96 21.16
CA GLY A 206 4.24 20.15 21.29
C GLY A 206 3.53 20.59 20.02
N HIS A 207 4.25 20.87 18.93
CA HIS A 207 3.63 21.06 17.63
C HIS A 207 2.98 19.74 17.17
N PRO A 208 1.77 19.74 16.60
CA PRO A 208 1.06 18.53 16.18
C PRO A 208 1.84 17.58 15.27
N TYR A 209 2.82 18.10 14.53
CA TYR A 209 3.68 17.31 13.65
C TYR A 209 5.03 16.93 14.27
N SER A 210 5.23 17.17 15.59
CA SER A 210 6.48 16.78 16.28
C SER A 210 6.54 15.31 16.68
N TRP A 211 5.49 14.52 16.45
CA TRP A 211 5.44 13.08 16.63
C TRP A 211 4.90 12.37 15.40
N MET A 212 5.07 11.04 15.37
CA MET A 212 4.57 10.20 14.26
C MET A 212 3.16 9.67 14.56
N THR A 213 2.42 9.37 13.52
CA THR A 213 1.06 8.83 13.62
C THR A 213 0.96 7.53 14.42
N ILE A 214 2.01 6.69 14.36
CA ILE A 214 2.07 5.44 15.16
C ILE A 214 2.15 5.69 16.68
N GLY A 215 2.56 6.87 17.11
CA GLY A 215 2.74 7.24 18.52
C GLY A 215 4.00 6.67 19.17
N TYR A 216 4.23 7.08 20.41
CA TYR A 216 5.34 6.57 21.25
C TYR A 216 4.87 5.37 22.06
N LEU A 217 5.75 4.38 22.27
CA LEU A 217 5.44 3.20 23.10
C LEU A 217 5.01 3.61 24.51
N GLU A 218 5.68 4.59 25.13
CA GLU A 218 5.40 5.08 26.46
C GLU A 218 4.01 5.74 26.57
N ASP A 219 3.52 6.33 25.49
CA ASP A 219 2.21 6.96 25.44
C ASP A 219 1.12 5.89 25.30
N LEU A 220 1.35 4.88 24.45
CA LEU A 220 0.48 3.73 24.32
C LEU A 220 0.37 2.93 25.63
N ASP A 221 1.49 2.76 26.35
CA ASP A 221 1.52 2.03 27.63
C ASP A 221 0.76 2.76 28.75
N ARG A 222 0.76 4.10 28.76
CA ARG A 222 0.04 4.92 29.75
C ARG A 222 -1.43 5.12 29.44
N SER A 223 -1.86 4.86 28.20
CA SER A 223 -3.23 5.08 27.76
C SER A 223 -4.21 4.11 28.41
N ASN A 224 -5.45 4.53 28.55
CA ASN A 224 -6.54 3.73 29.09
C ASN A 224 -7.80 3.84 28.21
N VAL A 225 -8.79 3.00 28.50
CA VAL A 225 -10.05 2.92 27.73
C VAL A 225 -10.81 4.24 27.74
N ASP A 226 -10.81 4.97 28.86
CA ASP A 226 -11.57 6.23 28.97
C ASP A 226 -10.94 7.33 28.14
N ASP A 227 -9.60 7.38 28.08
CA ASP A 227 -8.89 8.28 27.18
C ASP A 227 -9.30 8.04 25.73
N LEU A 228 -9.35 6.75 25.33
CA LEU A 228 -9.78 6.35 23.99
C LEU A 228 -11.23 6.76 23.69
N LYS A 229 -12.17 6.45 24.60
CA LYS A 229 -13.59 6.84 24.45
C LYS A 229 -13.77 8.35 24.34
N ASN A 230 -13.04 9.12 25.12
CA ASN A 230 -13.09 10.58 25.08
C ASN A 230 -12.57 11.13 23.74
N PHE A 231 -11.50 10.54 23.18
CA PHE A 231 -10.97 10.92 21.87
C PHE A 231 -12.03 10.70 20.77
N PHE A 232 -12.74 9.57 20.79
CA PHE A 232 -13.85 9.31 19.87
C PHE A 232 -14.95 10.36 19.99
N LEU A 233 -15.46 10.59 21.19
CA LEU A 233 -16.55 11.55 21.42
C LEU A 233 -16.20 12.96 20.96
N ARG A 234 -14.91 13.33 21.02
CA ARG A 234 -14.45 14.64 20.59
C ARG A 234 -14.37 14.78 19.06
N TRP A 235 -13.90 13.73 18.35
CA TRP A 235 -13.46 13.87 16.99
C TRP A 235 -14.26 13.08 15.94
N TYR A 236 -14.91 11.97 16.30
CA TYR A 236 -15.54 11.05 15.34
C TYR A 236 -17.06 11.27 15.17
N GLY A 237 -17.53 12.50 15.35
CA GLY A 237 -18.94 12.84 15.09
C GLY A 237 -19.23 13.04 13.59
N PRO A 238 -20.50 12.86 13.16
CA PRO A 238 -20.91 13.02 11.76
C PRO A 238 -20.63 14.43 11.21
N ASN A 239 -20.68 15.46 12.04
CA ASN A 239 -20.35 16.84 11.65
C ASN A 239 -18.85 17.09 11.40
N ASN A 240 -17.97 16.12 11.68
CA ASN A 240 -16.54 16.12 11.34
C ASN A 240 -16.20 15.06 10.29
N ALA A 241 -17.20 14.51 9.61
CA ALA A 241 -17.04 13.45 8.63
C ALA A 241 -17.55 13.84 7.24
N THR A 242 -16.90 13.30 6.21
CA THR A 242 -17.38 13.29 4.83
C THR A 242 -17.60 11.84 4.43
N LEU A 243 -18.84 11.47 4.13
CA LEU A 243 -19.21 10.21 3.52
C LEU A 243 -19.21 10.41 2.01
N THR A 244 -18.39 9.66 1.30
CA THR A 244 -18.34 9.68 -0.17
C THR A 244 -18.69 8.31 -0.72
N VAL A 245 -19.70 8.24 -1.59
CA VAL A 245 -20.18 7.02 -2.23
C VAL A 245 -20.00 7.16 -3.73
N GLY A 246 -19.33 6.21 -4.37
CA GLY A 246 -19.15 6.22 -5.82
C GLY A 246 -19.36 4.85 -6.44
N GLY A 247 -19.67 4.81 -7.74
CA GLY A 247 -19.85 3.61 -8.52
C GLY A 247 -21.26 3.42 -9.07
N ASP A 248 -21.66 2.17 -9.28
CA ASP A 248 -22.95 1.80 -9.85
C ASP A 248 -24.09 2.00 -8.83
N VAL A 249 -24.43 3.26 -8.62
CA VAL A 249 -25.40 3.70 -7.63
C VAL A 249 -26.35 4.75 -8.23
N LYS A 250 -27.55 4.88 -7.62
CA LYS A 250 -28.49 5.96 -7.91
C LYS A 250 -28.54 6.96 -6.75
N PRO A 251 -28.27 8.24 -6.99
CA PRO A 251 -28.19 9.22 -5.91
C PRO A 251 -29.38 9.24 -4.95
N ALA A 252 -30.61 9.14 -5.48
CA ALA A 252 -31.82 9.13 -4.64
C ALA A 252 -31.91 7.91 -3.70
N GLU A 253 -31.41 6.75 -4.13
CA GLU A 253 -31.36 5.53 -3.30
C GLU A 253 -30.29 5.67 -2.21
N VAL A 254 -29.09 6.18 -2.57
CA VAL A 254 -28.02 6.46 -1.61
C VAL A 254 -28.50 7.43 -0.52
N VAL A 255 -29.10 8.56 -0.90
CA VAL A 255 -29.61 9.54 0.07
C VAL A 255 -30.59 8.91 1.03
N LYS A 256 -31.55 8.10 0.54
CA LYS A 256 -32.54 7.39 1.38
C LYS A 256 -31.87 6.45 2.38
N LEU A 257 -30.86 5.68 1.95
CA LEU A 257 -30.12 4.76 2.82
C LEU A 257 -29.27 5.53 3.85
N VAL A 258 -28.63 6.61 3.43
CA VAL A 258 -27.81 7.44 4.34
C VAL A 258 -28.72 8.13 5.39
N GLU A 259 -29.88 8.64 5.01
CA GLU A 259 -30.88 9.16 5.97
C GLU A 259 -31.32 8.11 6.97
N LYS A 260 -31.55 6.87 6.51
CA LYS A 260 -31.96 5.74 7.36
C LYS A 260 -30.90 5.41 8.40
N TYR A 261 -29.65 5.24 7.96
CA TYR A 261 -28.60 4.70 8.82
C TYR A 261 -27.80 5.75 9.59
N PHE A 262 -27.50 6.90 8.95
CA PHE A 262 -26.69 7.95 9.57
C PHE A 262 -27.52 9.08 10.20
N GLY A 263 -28.76 9.29 9.74
CA GLY A 263 -29.63 10.36 10.23
C GLY A 263 -29.87 10.34 11.74
N PRO A 264 -30.08 9.20 12.40
CA PRO A 264 -30.27 9.10 13.86
C PRO A 264 -29.04 9.47 14.69
N ILE A 265 -27.80 9.40 14.11
CA ILE A 265 -26.55 9.63 14.83
C ILE A 265 -26.43 11.11 15.20
N LYS A 266 -26.12 11.39 16.45
CA LYS A 266 -26.02 12.77 16.97
C LYS A 266 -24.74 13.43 16.52
N SER A 267 -24.80 14.75 16.26
CA SER A 267 -23.63 15.58 16.03
C SER A 267 -22.67 15.54 17.21
N GLY A 268 -21.37 15.46 16.91
CA GLY A 268 -20.33 15.69 17.89
C GLY A 268 -20.10 17.17 18.20
N PRO A 269 -19.14 17.51 19.06
CA PRO A 269 -18.70 18.89 19.27
C PRO A 269 -18.25 19.55 17.97
N ALA A 270 -18.41 20.87 17.86
CA ALA A 270 -17.91 21.59 16.71
C ALA A 270 -16.38 21.46 16.58
N VAL A 271 -15.90 21.18 15.38
CA VAL A 271 -14.47 21.07 15.05
C VAL A 271 -14.06 22.30 14.25
N GLN A 272 -12.96 22.94 14.69
CA GLN A 272 -12.36 24.05 13.98
C GLN A 272 -11.08 23.61 13.28
N ASN A 273 -10.85 24.13 12.07
CA ASN A 273 -9.59 23.90 11.36
C ASN A 273 -8.43 24.52 12.14
N MET A 274 -7.39 23.73 12.35
CA MET A 274 -6.19 24.20 13.03
C MET A 274 -5.43 25.19 12.13
N LYS A 275 -4.89 26.24 12.73
CA LYS A 275 -4.02 27.21 12.04
C LYS A 275 -2.79 27.44 12.89
N LEU A 276 -1.67 26.99 12.41
CA LEU A 276 -0.38 27.18 13.08
C LEU A 276 0.62 27.84 12.12
N PRO A 277 1.54 28.68 12.64
CA PRO A 277 2.60 29.23 11.82
C PRO A 277 3.53 28.11 11.33
N ALA A 278 4.05 28.25 10.11
CA ALA A 278 5.08 27.35 9.61
C ALA A 278 6.30 27.31 10.54
N PRO A 279 6.98 26.19 10.72
CA PRO A 279 8.17 26.09 11.55
C PRO A 279 9.29 26.96 10.96
N VAL A 280 10.00 27.68 11.82
CA VAL A 280 11.11 28.56 11.43
C VAL A 280 12.40 28.02 12.05
N LEU A 281 13.40 27.77 11.22
CA LEU A 281 14.74 27.43 11.65
C LEU A 281 15.63 28.67 11.62
N THR A 282 16.43 28.88 12.68
CA THR A 282 17.38 30.01 12.78
C THR A 282 18.79 29.59 12.37
N ALA A 283 19.10 28.30 12.40
CA ALA A 283 20.37 27.71 12.00
C ALA A 283 20.15 26.25 11.60
N ASP A 284 21.11 25.65 10.89
CA ASP A 284 21.13 24.23 10.60
C ASP A 284 21.09 23.41 11.89
N ARG A 285 20.18 22.42 11.95
CA ARG A 285 20.04 21.48 13.06
C ARG A 285 20.57 20.12 12.65
N TYR A 286 21.67 19.69 13.23
CA TYR A 286 22.27 18.40 13.01
C TYR A 286 21.79 17.42 14.08
N VAL A 287 21.32 16.25 13.65
CA VAL A 287 20.92 15.14 14.50
C VAL A 287 21.40 13.83 13.88
N SER A 288 21.69 12.84 14.73
CA SER A 288 22.17 11.54 14.25
C SER A 288 21.75 10.41 15.15
N TYR A 289 21.65 9.21 14.57
CA TYR A 289 21.51 7.96 15.32
C TYR A 289 22.18 6.81 14.56
N GLU A 290 22.54 5.76 15.31
CA GLU A 290 23.08 4.53 14.75
C GLU A 290 21.97 3.51 14.56
N ASP A 291 21.97 2.81 13.41
CA ASP A 291 20.96 1.85 13.05
C ASP A 291 21.57 0.58 12.44
N ASN A 292 20.78 -0.48 12.38
CA ASN A 292 21.17 -1.72 11.72
C ASN A 292 21.07 -1.60 10.19
N VAL A 293 21.89 -0.74 9.62
CA VAL A 293 21.94 -0.41 8.19
C VAL A 293 23.34 -0.63 7.63
N ARG A 294 23.42 -0.90 6.33
CA ARG A 294 24.69 -1.01 5.60
C ARG A 294 25.17 0.33 5.05
N PHE A 295 24.23 1.13 4.54
CA PHE A 295 24.51 2.39 3.87
C PHE A 295 24.28 3.57 4.82
N PRO A 296 25.28 4.45 5.05
CA PRO A 296 25.00 5.71 5.72
C PRO A 296 23.99 6.55 4.94
N MET A 297 23.00 7.12 5.61
CA MET A 297 21.96 7.98 5.01
C MET A 297 22.09 9.41 5.51
N LEU A 298 22.15 10.35 4.57
CA LEU A 298 21.95 11.78 4.82
C LEU A 298 20.54 12.15 4.41
N GLN A 299 19.82 12.82 5.29
CA GLN A 299 18.55 13.47 4.97
C GLN A 299 18.62 14.95 5.32
N MET A 300 18.34 15.82 4.34
CA MET A 300 18.32 17.27 4.50
C MET A 300 16.87 17.74 4.25
N VAL A 301 16.28 18.40 5.27
CA VAL A 301 14.85 18.75 5.26
C VAL A 301 14.67 20.25 5.48
N PHE A 302 14.02 20.90 4.52
CA PHE A 302 13.66 22.32 4.57
C PHE A 302 12.17 22.46 4.85
N PRO A 303 11.74 23.28 5.82
CA PRO A 303 10.33 23.60 6.01
C PRO A 303 9.78 24.38 4.81
N THR A 304 8.58 24.03 4.37
CA THR A 304 7.90 24.61 3.22
C THR A 304 6.42 24.88 3.51
N VAL A 305 5.62 24.96 2.47
CA VAL A 305 4.20 25.32 2.50
C VAL A 305 3.28 24.14 2.74
N PRO A 306 2.10 24.37 3.33
CA PRO A 306 1.08 23.32 3.50
C PRO A 306 0.46 22.90 2.16
N GLN A 307 -0.28 21.79 2.20
CA GLN A 307 -1.06 21.26 1.07
C GLN A 307 -2.03 22.33 0.52
N TYR A 308 -2.18 22.36 -0.80
CA TYR A 308 -3.02 23.31 -1.55
C TYR A 308 -2.58 24.80 -1.46
N HIS A 309 -1.43 25.10 -0.87
CA HIS A 309 -0.85 26.45 -0.92
C HIS A 309 -0.52 26.83 -2.37
N PRO A 310 -0.62 28.13 -2.76
CA PRO A 310 -0.28 28.57 -4.12
C PRO A 310 1.11 28.15 -4.60
N ASP A 311 2.10 28.09 -3.72
CA ASP A 311 3.48 27.71 -4.03
C ASP A 311 3.74 26.19 -4.11
N GLU A 312 2.81 25.35 -3.66
CA GLU A 312 3.02 23.89 -3.57
C GLU A 312 3.50 23.30 -4.89
N VAL A 313 2.80 23.52 -6.00
CA VAL A 313 3.14 23.00 -7.33
C VAL A 313 4.53 23.46 -7.80
N ALA A 314 4.93 24.69 -7.44
CA ALA A 314 6.26 25.21 -7.79
C ALA A 314 7.36 24.54 -6.96
N VAL A 315 7.10 24.21 -5.68
CA VAL A 315 8.03 23.44 -4.83
C VAL A 315 8.10 21.97 -5.26
N ASP A 316 6.98 21.37 -5.69
CA ASP A 316 6.97 20.02 -6.29
C ASP A 316 7.87 19.98 -7.54
N ALA A 317 7.73 20.96 -8.44
CA ALA A 317 8.58 21.07 -9.62
C ALA A 317 10.07 21.28 -9.26
N LEU A 318 10.35 22.06 -8.23
CA LEU A 318 11.72 22.25 -7.73
C LEU A 318 12.30 20.92 -7.22
N ALA A 319 11.53 20.14 -6.43
CA ALA A 319 11.96 18.85 -5.94
C ALA A 319 12.26 17.88 -7.09
N GLU A 320 11.41 17.85 -8.12
CA GLU A 320 11.59 17.04 -9.32
C GLU A 320 12.90 17.41 -10.05
N ILE A 321 13.17 18.68 -10.27
CA ILE A 321 14.39 19.17 -10.94
C ILE A 321 15.65 18.83 -10.14
N ILE A 322 15.58 18.94 -8.82
CA ILE A 322 16.72 18.63 -7.93
C ILE A 322 16.95 17.13 -7.87
N GLY A 323 15.92 16.31 -7.65
CA GLY A 323 16.08 14.90 -7.31
C GLY A 323 15.07 13.92 -7.90
N GLY A 324 14.26 14.31 -8.90
CA GLY A 324 13.28 13.46 -9.59
C GLY A 324 13.89 12.69 -10.77
N GLY A 325 14.15 11.40 -10.60
CA GLY A 325 14.57 10.51 -11.69
C GLY A 325 15.93 10.81 -12.32
N LYS A 326 16.16 10.28 -13.53
CA LYS A 326 17.48 10.33 -14.24
C LYS A 326 17.83 11.71 -14.80
N THR A 327 16.86 12.59 -14.93
CA THR A 327 17.04 13.95 -15.45
C THR A 327 17.48 14.96 -14.39
N SER A 328 17.46 14.57 -13.11
CA SER A 328 17.72 15.42 -11.97
C SER A 328 19.22 15.69 -11.71
N LEU A 329 19.49 16.77 -10.98
CA LEU A 329 20.86 17.14 -10.60
C LEU A 329 21.49 16.12 -9.64
N LEU A 330 20.71 15.58 -8.69
CA LEU A 330 21.24 14.59 -7.77
C LEU A 330 21.59 13.29 -8.49
N TYR A 331 20.80 12.85 -9.45
CA TYR A 331 21.17 11.69 -10.28
C TYR A 331 22.49 11.93 -10.99
N LYS A 332 22.61 13.04 -11.70
CA LYS A 332 23.81 13.43 -12.44
C LYS A 332 25.05 13.43 -11.54
N ASN A 333 24.94 14.10 -10.38
CA ASN A 333 26.12 14.41 -9.55
C ASN A 333 26.49 13.31 -8.56
N LEU A 334 25.52 12.48 -8.13
CA LEU A 334 25.74 11.49 -7.09
C LEU A 334 25.63 10.05 -7.61
N ILE A 335 24.57 9.76 -8.39
CA ILE A 335 24.32 8.37 -8.83
C ILE A 335 25.19 8.01 -10.01
N LYS A 336 25.17 8.81 -11.08
CA LYS A 336 25.96 8.56 -12.30
C LYS A 336 27.46 8.60 -12.01
N THR A 337 27.90 9.42 -11.07
CA THR A 337 29.30 9.49 -10.62
C THR A 337 29.65 8.43 -9.56
N GLN A 338 28.73 7.54 -9.21
CA GLN A 338 28.92 6.47 -8.21
C GLN A 338 29.37 6.99 -6.83
N LYS A 339 28.92 8.18 -6.42
CA LYS A 339 29.16 8.75 -5.09
C LYS A 339 28.10 8.30 -4.08
N ALA A 340 26.88 8.02 -4.55
CA ALA A 340 25.78 7.50 -3.76
C ALA A 340 25.16 6.28 -4.45
N VAL A 341 24.51 5.43 -3.65
CA VAL A 341 23.70 4.29 -4.12
C VAL A 341 22.34 4.79 -4.58
N GLN A 342 21.79 5.77 -3.83
CA GLN A 342 20.51 6.41 -4.10
C GLN A 342 20.60 7.89 -3.73
N ALA A 343 19.93 8.74 -4.49
CA ALA A 343 19.72 10.15 -4.17
C ALA A 343 18.41 10.63 -4.80
N GLN A 344 17.61 11.33 -4.02
CA GLN A 344 16.29 11.83 -4.45
C GLN A 344 15.91 13.09 -3.68
N ALA A 345 14.98 13.87 -4.24
CA ALA A 345 14.29 14.96 -3.56
C ALA A 345 12.78 14.82 -3.78
N TYR A 346 11.99 15.13 -2.77
CA TYR A 346 10.54 15.06 -2.81
C TYR A 346 9.94 16.09 -1.85
N HIS A 347 8.67 16.45 -2.05
CA HIS A 347 7.98 17.50 -1.31
C HIS A 347 6.66 16.97 -0.70
N PRO A 348 6.68 16.27 0.44
CA PRO A 348 5.47 15.89 1.15
C PRO A 348 4.83 17.11 1.79
N THR A 349 3.53 17.25 1.59
CA THR A 349 2.72 18.30 2.20
C THR A 349 1.64 17.68 3.10
N SER A 350 1.29 18.41 4.15
CA SER A 350 0.21 18.12 5.08
C SER A 350 -0.62 19.39 5.30
N GLU A 351 -1.74 19.31 6.05
CA GLU A 351 -2.66 20.46 6.22
C GLU A 351 -1.99 21.70 6.81
N LEU A 352 -1.03 21.54 7.74
CA LEU A 352 -0.41 22.66 8.48
C LEU A 352 0.94 23.08 7.93
N ALA A 353 1.69 22.20 7.27
CA ALA A 353 3.04 22.46 6.78
C ALA A 353 3.45 21.44 5.71
N GLY A 354 4.50 21.78 4.94
CA GLY A 354 5.20 20.89 4.03
C GLY A 354 6.69 20.85 4.30
N GLU A 355 7.37 19.89 3.67
CA GLU A 355 8.78 19.59 3.88
C GLU A 355 9.44 19.30 2.52
N LEU A 356 10.41 20.10 2.05
CA LEU A 356 11.24 19.65 0.93
C LEU A 356 12.37 18.81 1.49
N THR A 357 12.37 17.54 1.14
CA THR A 357 13.30 16.53 1.68
C THR A 357 14.25 16.06 0.60
N ILE A 358 15.55 16.14 0.86
CA ILE A 358 16.61 15.55 0.05
C ILE A 358 17.19 14.37 0.81
N THR A 359 17.14 13.18 0.23
CA THR A 359 17.68 11.95 0.83
C THR A 359 18.78 11.38 -0.05
N SER A 360 19.91 10.98 0.54
CA SER A 360 20.98 10.28 -0.16
C SER A 360 21.55 9.13 0.68
N LEU A 361 21.77 7.97 0.05
CA LEU A 361 22.43 6.81 0.61
C LEU A 361 23.86 6.76 0.12
N SER A 362 24.81 6.97 1.02
CA SER A 362 26.26 6.93 0.74
C SER A 362 26.75 5.50 0.55
N LEU A 363 27.86 5.33 -0.13
CA LEU A 363 28.53 4.03 -0.21
C LEU A 363 29.04 3.63 1.20
N PRO A 364 29.17 2.31 1.50
CA PRO A 364 29.67 1.84 2.78
C PRO A 364 31.03 2.46 3.16
N GLY A 365 31.14 2.88 4.40
CA GLY A 365 32.38 3.46 4.95
C GLY A 365 32.68 4.90 4.49
N LYS A 366 31.80 5.54 3.70
CA LYS A 366 31.98 6.93 3.28
C LYS A 366 31.22 7.87 4.23
N GLY A 367 31.89 8.95 4.65
CA GLY A 367 31.34 9.94 5.56
C GLY A 367 30.21 10.78 4.94
N LEU A 368 29.25 11.14 5.76
CA LEU A 368 28.10 11.96 5.35
C LEU A 368 28.43 13.46 5.27
N ASP A 369 29.58 13.89 5.85
CA ASP A 369 30.14 15.22 5.67
C ASP A 369 30.42 15.54 4.19
N SER A 370 31.07 14.61 3.51
CA SER A 370 31.32 14.73 2.06
C SER A 370 30.03 14.62 1.25
N MET A 371 29.05 13.83 1.71
CA MET A 371 27.73 13.74 1.05
C MET A 371 26.97 15.07 1.16
N GLU A 372 26.97 15.72 2.33
CA GLU A 372 26.39 17.06 2.50
C GLU A 372 26.99 18.08 1.52
N VAL A 373 28.34 18.06 1.39
CA VAL A 373 29.04 18.94 0.42
C VAL A 373 28.56 18.70 -1.00
N LEU A 374 28.38 17.43 -1.42
CA LEU A 374 27.91 17.09 -2.77
C LEU A 374 26.48 17.53 -3.01
N VAL A 375 25.58 17.35 -2.01
CA VAL A 375 24.20 17.84 -2.09
C VAL A 375 24.18 19.37 -2.21
N ARG A 376 24.91 20.09 -1.37
CA ARG A 376 24.98 21.56 -1.43
C ARG A 376 25.61 22.06 -2.74
N ARG A 377 26.60 21.35 -3.32
CA ARG A 377 27.11 21.65 -4.66
C ARG A 377 26.05 21.48 -5.75
N SER A 378 25.19 20.47 -5.63
CA SER A 378 24.07 20.27 -6.58
C SER A 378 23.07 21.42 -6.50
N LEU A 379 22.79 21.95 -5.30
CA LEU A 379 21.97 23.14 -5.11
C LEU A 379 22.64 24.40 -5.70
N ALA A 380 23.97 24.56 -5.51
CA ALA A 380 24.72 25.65 -6.12
C ALA A 380 24.79 25.55 -7.65
N GLU A 381 24.84 24.32 -8.19
CA GLU A 381 24.71 24.11 -9.64
C GLU A 381 23.33 24.53 -10.14
N PHE A 382 22.24 24.22 -9.40
CA PHE A 382 20.90 24.69 -9.73
C PHE A 382 20.84 26.21 -9.78
N GLU A 383 21.44 26.91 -8.81
CA GLU A 383 21.49 28.37 -8.80
C GLU A 383 22.17 28.93 -10.06
N LYS A 384 23.30 28.34 -10.48
CA LYS A 384 24.06 28.76 -11.65
C LYS A 384 23.34 28.40 -12.96
N ARG A 385 22.76 27.21 -13.06
CA ARG A 385 22.08 26.73 -14.27
C ARG A 385 20.73 27.42 -14.47
N GLY A 386 20.02 27.68 -13.39
CA GLY A 386 18.63 28.12 -13.40
C GLY A 386 17.67 27.00 -13.79
N VAL A 387 16.43 27.40 -14.08
CA VAL A 387 15.35 26.52 -14.56
C VAL A 387 15.20 26.69 -16.06
N THR A 388 15.14 25.58 -16.79
CA THR A 388 14.94 25.59 -18.26
C THR A 388 13.45 25.45 -18.61
N ASP A 389 13.08 25.83 -19.85
CA ASP A 389 11.72 25.56 -20.36
C ASP A 389 11.41 24.06 -20.40
N ASP A 390 12.42 23.25 -20.68
CA ASP A 390 12.32 21.80 -20.69
C ASP A 390 12.02 21.20 -19.31
N ASP A 391 12.65 21.70 -18.24
CA ASP A 391 12.35 21.25 -16.87
C ASP A 391 10.87 21.46 -16.55
N VAL A 392 10.33 22.64 -16.87
CA VAL A 392 8.91 22.97 -16.63
C VAL A 392 7.98 22.14 -17.52
N ALA A 393 8.33 21.95 -18.78
CA ALA A 393 7.51 21.20 -19.73
C ALA A 393 7.39 19.71 -19.29
N ARG A 394 8.51 19.10 -18.87
CA ARG A 394 8.54 17.72 -18.37
C ARG A 394 7.71 17.56 -17.10
N PHE A 395 7.91 18.42 -16.11
CA PHE A 395 7.10 18.40 -14.89
C PHE A 395 5.61 18.52 -15.18
N LYS A 396 5.20 19.49 -16.03
CA LYS A 396 3.79 19.66 -16.40
C LYS A 396 3.19 18.42 -17.02
N ALA A 397 3.89 17.79 -17.95
CA ALA A 397 3.39 16.60 -18.66
C ALA A 397 3.27 15.39 -17.72
N SER A 398 4.29 15.14 -16.89
CA SER A 398 4.25 14.07 -15.89
C SER A 398 3.13 14.29 -14.87
N ARG A 399 3.01 15.51 -14.32
CA ARG A 399 2.00 15.81 -13.31
C ARG A 399 0.57 15.80 -13.87
N GLU A 400 0.35 16.23 -15.13
CA GLU A 400 -0.95 16.08 -15.81
C GLU A 400 -1.32 14.60 -15.95
N ALA A 401 -0.35 13.76 -16.36
CA ALA A 401 -0.57 12.32 -16.49
C ALA A 401 -0.90 11.65 -15.13
N ASP A 402 -0.20 12.04 -14.06
CA ASP A 402 -0.47 11.52 -12.70
C ASP A 402 -1.89 11.86 -12.23
N LEU A 403 -2.33 13.11 -12.43
CA LEU A 403 -3.68 13.55 -12.08
C LEU A 403 -4.76 12.78 -12.86
N ILE A 404 -4.52 12.51 -14.15
CA ILE A 404 -5.44 11.72 -14.99
C ILE A 404 -5.45 10.25 -14.55
N ASN A 405 -4.29 9.65 -14.31
CA ASN A 405 -4.18 8.26 -13.87
C ASN A 405 -4.85 8.02 -12.50
N GLY A 406 -4.83 9.03 -11.61
CA GLY A 406 -5.56 8.99 -10.33
C GLY A 406 -7.07 8.82 -10.46
N LEU A 407 -7.65 8.99 -11.67
CA LEU A 407 -9.08 8.82 -11.96
C LEU A 407 -9.41 7.44 -12.56
N SER A 408 -8.45 6.52 -12.62
CA SER A 408 -8.60 5.22 -13.31
C SER A 408 -9.51 4.23 -12.59
N SER A 409 -9.95 4.53 -11.36
CA SER A 409 -10.85 3.69 -10.57
C SER A 409 -11.90 4.52 -9.85
N VAL A 410 -13.00 3.90 -9.50
CA VAL A 410 -14.04 4.52 -8.64
C VAL A 410 -13.45 4.92 -7.30
N SER A 411 -12.64 4.05 -6.68
CA SER A 411 -11.97 4.36 -5.41
C SER A 411 -11.04 5.58 -5.53
N GLY A 412 -10.30 5.74 -6.63
CA GLY A 412 -9.45 6.90 -6.88
C GLY A 412 -10.26 8.20 -7.00
N LYS A 413 -11.39 8.17 -7.73
CA LYS A 413 -12.32 9.31 -7.86
C LYS A 413 -12.93 9.69 -6.51
N VAL A 414 -13.42 8.71 -5.75
CA VAL A 414 -14.00 8.88 -4.42
C VAL A 414 -12.99 9.47 -3.44
N SER A 415 -11.78 8.91 -3.38
CA SER A 415 -10.71 9.42 -2.50
C SER A 415 -10.32 10.86 -2.82
N GLN A 416 -10.29 11.24 -4.10
CA GLN A 416 -10.03 12.64 -4.48
C GLN A 416 -11.15 13.57 -4.04
N LEU A 417 -12.42 13.21 -4.27
CA LEU A 417 -13.57 14.00 -3.81
C LEU A 417 -13.57 14.16 -2.29
N ALA A 418 -13.33 13.08 -1.54
CA ALA A 418 -13.27 13.08 -0.08
C ALA A 418 -12.13 13.99 0.44
N SER A 419 -10.92 13.88 -0.14
CA SER A 419 -9.77 14.69 0.21
C SER A 419 -10.00 16.18 -0.07
N PHE A 420 -10.47 16.52 -1.27
CA PHE A 420 -10.77 17.91 -1.64
C PHE A 420 -11.86 18.51 -0.75
N GLN A 421 -12.90 17.74 -0.44
CA GLN A 421 -13.95 18.20 0.48
C GLN A 421 -13.40 18.43 1.88
N THR A 422 -12.67 17.46 2.43
CA THR A 422 -12.17 17.50 3.83
C THR A 422 -11.23 18.69 4.05
N PHE A 423 -10.27 18.93 3.17
CA PHE A 423 -9.23 19.93 3.38
C PHE A 423 -9.55 21.30 2.76
N THR A 424 -10.47 21.39 1.81
CA THR A 424 -10.75 22.66 1.11
C THR A 424 -12.21 23.05 1.11
N GLY A 425 -13.12 22.16 1.50
CA GLY A 425 -14.56 22.36 1.41
C GLY A 425 -15.12 22.33 -0.02
N ASN A 426 -14.25 22.17 -1.04
CA ASN A 426 -14.59 22.20 -2.46
C ASN A 426 -14.25 20.88 -3.15
N PRO A 427 -15.18 19.93 -3.32
CA PRO A 427 -14.93 18.68 -4.03
C PRO A 427 -14.53 18.86 -5.51
N ASN A 428 -14.98 19.94 -6.17
CA ASN A 428 -14.68 20.25 -7.57
C ASN A 428 -13.34 20.99 -7.72
N ARG A 429 -12.30 20.46 -7.12
CA ARG A 429 -10.97 21.12 -7.15
C ARG A 429 -10.08 20.67 -8.30
N LEU A 430 -10.33 19.50 -8.90
CA LEU A 430 -9.49 18.92 -9.95
C LEU A 430 -9.20 19.90 -11.12
N PRO A 431 -10.17 20.65 -11.68
CA PRO A 431 -9.87 21.62 -12.74
C PRO A 431 -8.90 22.72 -12.29
N GLN A 432 -8.98 23.13 -11.03
CA GLN A 432 -8.08 24.13 -10.47
C GLN A 432 -6.65 23.57 -10.32
N GLU A 433 -6.50 22.33 -9.87
CA GLU A 433 -5.19 21.68 -9.75
C GLU A 433 -4.53 21.53 -11.13
N LEU A 434 -5.28 21.07 -12.14
CA LEU A 434 -4.80 21.02 -13.52
C LEU A 434 -4.37 22.41 -14.03
N GLN A 435 -5.14 23.46 -13.72
CA GLN A 435 -4.79 24.81 -14.11
C GLN A 435 -3.53 25.31 -13.40
N ARG A 436 -3.34 25.02 -12.11
CA ARG A 436 -2.12 25.35 -11.35
C ARG A 436 -0.88 24.73 -12.00
N VAL A 437 -0.97 23.45 -12.39
CA VAL A 437 0.11 22.76 -13.10
C VAL A 437 0.38 23.42 -14.46
N ARG A 438 -0.65 23.68 -15.26
CA ARG A 438 -0.52 24.25 -16.60
C ARG A 438 0.04 25.68 -16.58
N SER A 439 -0.29 26.48 -15.57
CA SER A 439 0.16 27.87 -15.43
C SER A 439 1.55 28.04 -14.84
N LEU A 440 2.16 26.98 -14.29
CA LEU A 440 3.50 27.04 -13.69
C LEU A 440 4.53 27.65 -14.66
N THR A 441 5.40 28.53 -14.16
CA THR A 441 6.48 29.17 -14.92
C THR A 441 7.85 28.90 -14.29
N LYS A 442 8.92 29.14 -15.07
CA LYS A 442 10.30 29.12 -14.56
C LYS A 442 10.52 30.11 -13.42
N ALA A 443 9.88 31.26 -13.50
CA ALA A 443 9.96 32.31 -12.48
C ALA A 443 9.37 31.86 -11.14
N ASP A 444 8.28 31.06 -11.17
CA ASP A 444 7.68 30.49 -9.95
C ASP A 444 8.63 29.54 -9.26
N VAL A 445 9.26 28.63 -10.01
CA VAL A 445 10.22 27.67 -9.46
C VAL A 445 11.45 28.37 -8.87
N LEU A 446 11.99 29.38 -9.56
CA LEU A 446 13.11 30.18 -9.04
C LEU A 446 12.70 31.00 -7.81
N ARG A 447 11.50 31.55 -7.77
CA ARG A 447 10.97 32.31 -6.64
C ARG A 447 10.89 31.41 -5.39
N VAL A 448 10.30 30.23 -5.49
CA VAL A 448 10.19 29.31 -4.34
C VAL A 448 11.55 28.79 -3.89
N TYR A 449 12.49 28.55 -4.81
CA TYR A 449 13.86 28.21 -4.46
C TYR A 449 14.52 29.30 -3.60
N ASN A 450 14.44 30.57 -4.04
CA ASN A 450 14.97 31.70 -3.28
C ASN A 450 14.28 31.89 -1.93
N GLN A 451 12.97 31.62 -1.86
CA GLN A 451 12.16 31.83 -0.66
C GLN A 451 12.38 30.73 0.40
N TYR A 452 12.46 29.46 -0.01
CA TYR A 452 12.42 28.33 0.94
C TYR A 452 13.73 27.55 1.05
N ILE A 453 14.67 27.69 0.09
CA ILE A 453 15.87 26.82 0.05
C ILE A 453 17.16 27.62 0.09
N LYS A 454 17.33 28.64 -0.78
CA LYS A 454 18.56 29.40 -0.93
C LYS A 454 18.95 30.11 0.37
N GLY A 455 20.09 29.70 0.96
CA GLY A 455 20.58 30.28 2.21
C GLY A 455 19.69 30.02 3.43
N LYS A 456 18.70 29.11 3.33
CA LYS A 456 17.84 28.74 4.45
C LYS A 456 18.43 27.62 5.25
N PRO A 457 18.23 27.62 6.58
CA PRO A 457 18.60 26.52 7.43
C PRO A 457 17.77 25.26 7.17
N ALA A 458 18.36 24.09 7.42
CA ALA A 458 17.72 22.79 7.27
C ALA A 458 17.91 21.94 8.52
N VAL A 459 17.09 20.88 8.64
CA VAL A 459 17.40 19.74 9.50
C VAL A 459 18.29 18.80 8.69
N ILE A 460 19.45 18.42 9.25
CA ILE A 460 20.39 17.48 8.66
C ILE A 460 20.46 16.25 9.55
N LEU A 461 19.79 15.18 9.13
CA LEU A 461 19.80 13.89 9.80
C LEU A 461 20.89 13.00 9.21
N SER A 462 21.71 12.41 10.07
CA SER A 462 22.67 11.36 9.75
C SER A 462 22.22 10.03 10.36
N VAL A 463 21.93 9.02 9.53
CA VAL A 463 21.73 7.64 9.98
C VAL A 463 22.94 6.83 9.57
N VAL A 464 23.64 6.24 10.52
CA VAL A 464 24.90 5.53 10.25
C VAL A 464 24.86 4.10 10.79
N PRO A 465 25.64 3.17 10.21
CA PRO A 465 25.74 1.81 10.73
C PRO A 465 26.15 1.81 12.21
N LYS A 466 25.74 0.80 12.96
CA LYS A 466 26.16 0.60 14.35
C LYS A 466 27.68 0.66 14.49
N ASN A 467 28.16 1.29 15.55
CA ASN A 467 29.59 1.53 15.84
C ASN A 467 30.30 2.39 14.75
N SER A 468 29.56 3.23 14.04
CA SER A 468 30.09 4.06 12.95
C SER A 468 29.78 5.55 13.11
N SER A 469 29.67 6.05 14.34
CA SER A 469 29.34 7.45 14.66
C SER A 469 30.27 8.49 14.02
N LYS A 470 31.49 8.11 13.64
CA LYS A 470 32.43 8.98 12.90
C LYS A 470 32.01 9.29 11.45
N LEU A 471 31.00 8.58 10.92
CA LEU A 471 30.51 8.79 9.55
C LEU A 471 29.41 9.87 9.48
N VAL A 472 28.98 10.46 10.58
CA VAL A 472 27.96 11.51 10.59
C VAL A 472 28.43 12.77 9.88
N ALA A 473 27.51 13.55 9.30
CA ALA A 473 27.83 14.80 8.64
C ALA A 473 28.46 15.80 9.59
N LYS A 474 27.88 15.99 10.76
CA LYS A 474 28.39 16.76 11.90
C LYS A 474 27.81 16.22 13.18
N ALA A 475 28.46 16.58 14.30
CA ALA A 475 27.95 16.28 15.65
C ALA A 475 26.57 16.91 15.85
N SER A 476 25.69 16.20 16.55
CA SER A 476 24.36 16.70 16.90
C SER A 476 24.46 18.00 17.70
N ASN A 477 23.72 19.02 17.30
CA ASN A 477 23.71 20.33 17.92
C ASN A 477 22.33 20.81 18.39
N PHE A 478 21.33 19.91 18.33
CA PHE A 478 19.96 20.28 18.66
C PHE A 478 19.31 19.26 19.60
N THR A 479 18.56 19.78 20.55
CA THR A 479 17.62 19.03 21.39
C THR A 479 16.35 19.86 21.54
N ALA A 480 15.19 19.25 21.35
CA ALA A 480 13.89 19.93 21.43
C ALA A 480 13.67 20.48 22.86
N SER A 481 13.39 21.78 22.96
CA SER A 481 13.12 22.44 24.24
C SER A 481 11.64 22.34 24.61
N LYS A 482 11.38 21.95 25.86
CA LYS A 482 10.06 21.95 26.48
C LYS A 482 9.66 23.29 27.10
N ALA A 483 10.60 24.25 27.19
CA ALA A 483 10.46 25.46 27.99
C ALA A 483 9.24 26.34 27.64
N ASN A 484 8.81 26.35 26.40
CA ASN A 484 7.70 27.17 25.91
C ASN A 484 6.41 26.36 25.67
N TYR A 485 6.40 25.05 26.00
CA TYR A 485 5.22 24.22 25.81
C TYR A 485 4.16 24.55 26.85
N LYS A 486 2.96 24.92 26.37
CA LYS A 486 1.77 25.07 27.21
C LYS A 486 0.86 23.87 26.95
N VAL A 487 0.48 23.19 28.03
CA VAL A 487 -0.48 22.11 27.92
C VAL A 487 -1.79 22.69 27.33
N PRO A 488 -2.32 22.11 26.26
CA PRO A 488 -3.57 22.57 25.68
C PRO A 488 -4.72 22.51 26.69
N LYS A 489 -5.76 23.32 26.46
CA LYS A 489 -6.98 23.22 27.26
C LYS A 489 -7.56 21.81 27.11
N ASP A 490 -8.08 21.29 28.20
CA ASP A 490 -8.80 20.02 28.19
C ASP A 490 -10.06 20.13 27.29
N GLU A 491 -9.99 19.55 26.09
CA GLU A 491 -11.09 19.51 25.12
C GLU A 491 -12.06 18.35 25.35
N TYR A 492 -11.77 17.50 26.31
CA TYR A 492 -12.54 16.29 26.62
C TYR A 492 -13.48 16.46 27.80
N ALA A 493 -13.36 17.58 28.53
CA ALA A 493 -14.20 17.85 29.70
C ALA A 493 -15.69 17.93 29.34
N GLY A 494 -16.52 17.18 30.05
CA GLY A 494 -17.97 17.20 29.90
C GLY A 494 -18.54 16.46 28.70
N LEU A 495 -17.72 15.73 27.93
CA LEU A 495 -18.18 14.88 26.85
C LEU A 495 -19.04 13.74 27.40
N LYS A 496 -20.16 13.46 26.73
CA LYS A 496 -21.07 12.37 27.09
C LYS A 496 -21.48 11.61 25.82
N TYR A 497 -21.39 10.32 25.88
CA TYR A 497 -21.97 9.46 24.87
C TYR A 497 -23.50 9.50 24.92
N VAL A 498 -24.12 9.81 23.81
CA VAL A 498 -25.58 9.77 23.63
C VAL A 498 -25.87 8.77 22.53
N LYS A 499 -26.30 7.58 22.93
CA LYS A 499 -26.67 6.52 22.00
C LYS A 499 -27.77 6.97 21.06
N ALA A 500 -27.60 6.72 19.78
CA ALA A 500 -28.63 6.99 18.78
C ALA A 500 -29.86 6.03 18.99
N THR A 501 -31.04 6.49 18.58
CA THR A 501 -32.26 5.69 18.64
C THR A 501 -32.81 5.54 17.22
N ASP A 502 -32.91 4.33 16.77
CA ASP A 502 -33.42 3.99 15.44
C ASP A 502 -34.93 3.78 15.44
N SER A 503 -35.55 4.02 14.30
CA SER A 503 -36.94 3.66 14.01
C SER A 503 -37.07 2.25 13.40
N PHE A 504 -36.00 1.50 13.29
CA PHE A 504 -35.92 0.16 12.72
C PHE A 504 -34.97 -0.73 13.57
N ASP A 505 -35.02 -2.02 13.36
CA ASP A 505 -34.16 -2.99 14.06
C ASP A 505 -32.79 -3.07 13.38
N ARG A 506 -31.81 -2.32 13.90
CA ARG A 506 -30.44 -2.24 13.39
C ARG A 506 -29.62 -3.55 13.57
N SER A 507 -30.03 -4.40 14.52
CA SER A 507 -29.37 -5.70 14.77
C SER A 507 -29.52 -6.68 13.59
N LYS A 508 -30.42 -6.39 12.65
CA LYS A 508 -30.61 -7.17 11.44
C LYS A 508 -29.70 -6.67 10.34
N GLN A 509 -28.67 -7.47 10.02
CA GLN A 509 -27.84 -7.21 8.86
C GLN A 509 -28.70 -7.09 7.59
N PRO A 510 -28.50 -6.06 6.75
CA PRO A 510 -29.14 -5.96 5.44
C PRO A 510 -28.84 -7.18 4.57
N LYS A 511 -29.83 -7.62 3.81
CA LYS A 511 -29.62 -8.68 2.82
C LYS A 511 -29.14 -8.05 1.52
N GLY A 512 -28.04 -8.55 0.97
CA GLY A 512 -27.60 -8.15 -0.36
C GLY A 512 -28.68 -8.42 -1.43
N GLY A 513 -28.70 -7.59 -2.47
CA GLY A 513 -29.51 -7.81 -3.66
C GLY A 513 -29.02 -9.03 -4.47
N ALA A 514 -29.63 -9.27 -5.64
CA ALA A 514 -29.15 -10.28 -6.58
C ALA A 514 -27.71 -9.97 -7.02
N ASN A 515 -26.87 -11.00 -7.10
CA ASN A 515 -25.49 -10.81 -7.54
C ASN A 515 -25.42 -10.16 -8.93
N PRO A 516 -24.56 -9.16 -9.14
CA PRO A 516 -24.45 -8.52 -10.42
C PRO A 516 -23.93 -9.48 -11.49
N VAL A 517 -24.39 -9.31 -12.72
CA VAL A 517 -23.85 -10.03 -13.87
C VAL A 517 -22.58 -9.33 -14.34
N VAL A 518 -21.44 -9.92 -14.04
CA VAL A 518 -20.13 -9.39 -14.47
C VAL A 518 -19.92 -9.74 -15.93
N GLN A 519 -19.71 -8.73 -16.76
CA GLN A 519 -19.37 -8.92 -18.17
C GLN A 519 -17.86 -8.97 -18.35
N VAL A 520 -17.38 -10.04 -18.99
CA VAL A 520 -15.98 -10.10 -19.42
C VAL A 520 -15.75 -8.97 -20.45
N PRO A 521 -14.68 -8.17 -20.33
CA PRO A 521 -14.39 -7.09 -21.25
C PRO A 521 -14.39 -7.58 -22.71
N PRO A 522 -14.90 -6.80 -23.68
CA PRO A 522 -14.78 -7.14 -25.09
C PRO A 522 -13.32 -7.27 -25.48
N VAL A 523 -12.95 -8.39 -26.09
CA VAL A 523 -11.58 -8.73 -26.45
C VAL A 523 -11.44 -8.82 -27.95
N TRP A 524 -10.39 -8.16 -28.48
CA TRP A 524 -9.92 -8.40 -29.85
C TRP A 524 -8.57 -9.11 -29.83
N ARG A 525 -8.27 -9.87 -30.89
CA ARG A 525 -7.03 -10.63 -31.03
C ARG A 525 -6.41 -10.38 -32.41
N GLU A 526 -5.08 -10.35 -32.42
CA GLU A 526 -4.24 -10.25 -33.62
C GLU A 526 -3.01 -11.14 -33.41
N ASP A 527 -2.77 -12.10 -34.29
CA ASP A 527 -1.58 -12.95 -34.25
C ASP A 527 -0.65 -12.55 -35.41
N PHE A 528 0.58 -12.13 -35.10
CA PHE A 528 1.56 -11.71 -36.07
C PHE A 528 2.32 -12.92 -36.67
N GLU A 529 2.70 -12.84 -37.94
CA GLU A 529 3.42 -13.91 -38.65
C GLU A 529 4.73 -14.33 -37.99
N ASN A 530 5.38 -13.40 -37.25
CA ASN A 530 6.58 -13.69 -36.46
C ASN A 530 6.29 -14.46 -35.16
N GLY A 531 5.04 -14.80 -34.86
CA GLY A 531 4.62 -15.60 -33.72
C GLY A 531 4.24 -14.81 -32.48
N LEU A 532 4.30 -13.47 -32.53
CA LEU A 532 3.82 -12.63 -31.43
C LEU A 532 2.28 -12.67 -31.41
N ARG A 533 1.73 -13.02 -30.26
CA ARG A 533 0.29 -13.02 -30.01
C ARG A 533 -0.10 -11.69 -29.36
N VAL A 534 -1.11 -11.02 -29.89
CA VAL A 534 -1.58 -9.73 -29.41
C VAL A 534 -3.06 -9.82 -29.02
N MET A 535 -3.40 -9.32 -27.87
CA MET A 535 -4.77 -9.25 -27.38
C MET A 535 -5.04 -7.88 -26.77
N GLY A 536 -6.21 -7.31 -27.05
CA GLY A 536 -6.55 -6.02 -26.48
C GLY A 536 -8.01 -5.86 -26.14
N SER A 537 -8.29 -4.80 -25.39
CA SER A 537 -9.64 -4.39 -24.98
C SER A 537 -9.70 -2.86 -24.91
N ARG A 538 -10.79 -2.29 -25.41
CA ARG A 538 -11.02 -0.85 -25.30
C ARG A 538 -11.51 -0.52 -23.89
N ASN A 539 -10.88 0.51 -23.27
CA ASN A 539 -11.33 1.14 -22.05
C ASN A 539 -11.26 2.67 -22.20
N ALA A 540 -12.42 3.30 -22.40
CA ALA A 540 -12.54 4.74 -22.70
C ALA A 540 -12.84 5.60 -21.45
N GLU A 541 -12.72 5.07 -20.26
CA GLU A 541 -13.05 5.74 -19.01
C GLU A 541 -12.15 6.96 -18.75
N ILE A 542 -10.85 6.79 -18.98
CA ILE A 542 -9.84 7.86 -18.99
C ILE A 542 -9.01 7.78 -20.27
N PRO A 543 -8.45 8.91 -20.77
CA PRO A 543 -7.72 8.95 -22.05
C PRO A 543 -6.29 8.41 -21.89
N THR A 544 -6.15 7.15 -21.50
CA THR A 544 -4.86 6.47 -21.28
C THR A 544 -4.81 5.12 -21.99
N VAL A 545 -3.59 4.63 -22.24
CA VAL A 545 -3.33 3.31 -22.79
C VAL A 545 -2.23 2.62 -21.97
N THR A 546 -2.50 1.39 -21.56
CA THR A 546 -1.56 0.49 -20.90
C THR A 546 -1.22 -0.66 -21.83
N MET A 547 0.07 -0.97 -21.99
CA MET A 547 0.57 -2.06 -22.82
C MET A 547 1.56 -2.91 -22.03
N LEU A 548 1.40 -4.23 -22.02
CA LEU A 548 2.29 -5.19 -21.39
C LEU A 548 2.81 -6.16 -22.46
N LEU A 549 4.08 -6.06 -22.81
CA LEU A 549 4.78 -7.03 -23.66
C LEU A 549 5.54 -7.99 -22.74
N THR A 550 5.06 -9.23 -22.65
CA THR A 550 5.65 -10.27 -21.80
C THR A 550 6.40 -11.27 -22.64
N MET A 551 7.69 -11.45 -22.36
CA MET A 551 8.61 -12.41 -22.96
C MET A 551 8.85 -13.53 -21.97
N ARG A 552 8.49 -14.78 -22.31
CA ARG A 552 8.66 -15.95 -21.45
C ARG A 552 10.12 -16.31 -21.26
N GLY A 553 10.46 -16.80 -20.08
CA GLY A 553 11.77 -17.33 -19.77
C GLY A 553 12.44 -16.68 -18.55
N GLY A 554 12.71 -15.39 -18.60
CA GLY A 554 13.32 -14.66 -17.47
C GLY A 554 14.55 -15.32 -16.86
N HIS A 555 14.62 -15.36 -15.53
CA HIS A 555 15.67 -16.03 -14.77
C HIS A 555 15.77 -17.55 -15.07
N ARG A 556 14.65 -18.18 -15.36
CA ARG A 556 14.61 -19.63 -15.67
C ARG A 556 15.47 -20.01 -16.89
N LEU A 557 15.64 -19.12 -17.86
CA LEU A 557 16.56 -19.35 -19.01
C LEU A 557 18.02 -19.47 -18.60
N GLU A 558 18.39 -18.98 -17.43
CA GLU A 558 19.75 -19.09 -16.90
C GLU A 558 20.10 -20.53 -16.47
N GLN A 559 19.11 -21.46 -16.43
CA GLN A 559 19.35 -22.89 -16.22
C GLN A 559 20.36 -23.48 -17.20
N ALA A 560 20.44 -22.96 -18.43
CA ALA A 560 21.44 -23.34 -19.41
C ALA A 560 22.86 -22.88 -19.05
N THR A 561 23.02 -21.86 -18.23
CA THR A 561 24.28 -21.25 -17.82
C THR A 561 24.24 -20.78 -16.36
N PRO A 562 24.11 -21.69 -15.36
CA PRO A 562 23.90 -21.32 -13.96
C PRO A 562 25.02 -20.44 -13.35
N ASN A 563 26.23 -20.55 -13.88
CA ASN A 563 27.37 -19.72 -13.51
C ASN A 563 27.22 -18.25 -13.94
N LYS A 564 26.21 -17.93 -14.77
CA LYS A 564 25.87 -16.56 -15.19
C LYS A 564 24.55 -16.07 -14.53
N ALA A 565 24.13 -16.67 -13.41
CA ALA A 565 22.92 -16.26 -12.69
C ALA A 565 22.95 -14.75 -12.37
N GLY A 566 21.81 -14.06 -12.65
CA GLY A 566 21.66 -12.62 -12.58
C GLY A 566 21.76 -11.91 -13.93
N VAL A 567 22.13 -12.62 -15.03
CA VAL A 567 22.26 -11.99 -16.36
C VAL A 567 20.91 -11.52 -16.90
N ALA A 568 19.81 -12.24 -16.65
CA ALA A 568 18.46 -11.85 -17.08
C ALA A 568 18.03 -10.53 -16.42
N SER A 569 18.23 -10.41 -15.11
CA SER A 569 17.91 -9.19 -14.34
C SER A 569 18.77 -8.00 -14.78
N LEU A 570 20.08 -8.21 -15.00
CA LEU A 570 20.97 -7.16 -15.50
C LEU A 570 20.63 -6.75 -16.94
N THR A 571 20.24 -7.70 -17.81
CA THR A 571 19.77 -7.39 -19.16
C THR A 571 18.52 -6.51 -19.13
N ALA A 572 17.53 -6.86 -18.35
CA ALA A 572 16.34 -6.03 -18.17
C ALA A 572 16.67 -4.63 -17.62
N ALA A 573 17.58 -4.54 -16.65
CA ALA A 573 18.07 -3.27 -16.12
C ALA A 573 18.79 -2.43 -17.19
N MET A 574 19.63 -3.04 -18.02
CA MET A 574 20.37 -2.35 -19.08
C MET A 574 19.46 -1.77 -20.16
N LEU A 575 18.32 -2.40 -20.48
CA LEU A 575 17.36 -1.82 -21.43
C LEU A 575 16.81 -0.47 -20.93
N ASN A 576 16.72 -0.28 -19.62
CA ASN A 576 16.27 1.00 -19.03
C ASN A 576 17.36 2.10 -19.05
N GLU A 577 18.59 1.84 -19.55
CA GLU A 577 19.71 2.78 -19.57
C GLU A 577 19.87 3.52 -20.90
N GLY A 578 18.87 3.47 -21.77
CA GLY A 578 18.85 4.21 -23.02
C GLY A 578 18.94 3.34 -24.26
N THR A 579 18.98 4.00 -25.39
CA THR A 579 18.94 3.38 -26.72
C THR A 579 20.13 3.84 -27.56
N GLN A 580 20.28 3.32 -28.78
CA GLN A 580 21.33 3.78 -29.68
C GLN A 580 21.20 5.28 -30.03
N LYS A 581 19.98 5.83 -30.00
CA LYS A 581 19.72 7.26 -30.25
C LYS A 581 19.78 8.12 -28.99
N TYR A 582 19.49 7.56 -27.84
CA TYR A 582 19.30 8.32 -26.59
C TYR A 582 20.17 7.77 -25.47
N THR A 583 20.86 8.64 -24.74
CA THR A 583 21.38 8.25 -23.41
C THR A 583 20.24 7.98 -22.45
N GLY A 584 20.50 7.34 -21.29
CA GLY A 584 19.48 7.09 -20.28
C GLY A 584 18.73 8.35 -19.83
N GLU A 585 19.46 9.46 -19.68
CA GLU A 585 18.89 10.75 -19.30
C GLU A 585 18.05 11.36 -20.44
N GLN A 586 18.52 11.28 -21.68
CA GLN A 586 17.79 11.78 -22.85
C GLN A 586 16.51 10.97 -23.08
N PHE A 587 16.58 9.65 -22.89
CA PHE A 587 15.41 8.78 -22.99
C PHE A 587 14.37 9.07 -21.92
N SER A 588 14.81 9.21 -20.64
CA SER A 588 13.94 9.63 -19.55
C SER A 588 13.29 10.99 -19.84
N ALA A 589 14.08 11.98 -20.29
CA ALA A 589 13.55 13.30 -20.65
C ALA A 589 12.51 13.23 -21.78
N ALA A 590 12.70 12.35 -22.76
CA ALA A 590 11.73 12.16 -23.84
C ALA A 590 10.40 11.58 -23.33
N LEU A 591 10.46 10.63 -22.40
CA LEU A 591 9.27 10.07 -21.74
C LEU A 591 8.58 11.09 -20.87
N ASP A 592 9.33 11.82 -20.03
CA ASP A 592 8.79 12.85 -19.13
C ASP A 592 8.02 13.93 -19.91
N ARG A 593 8.52 14.37 -21.10
CA ARG A 593 7.82 15.34 -21.97
C ARG A 593 6.48 14.83 -22.49
N LEU A 594 6.31 13.50 -22.56
CA LEU A 594 5.07 12.87 -22.99
C LEU A 594 4.14 12.52 -21.82
N GLY A 595 4.59 12.68 -20.57
CA GLY A 595 3.91 12.13 -19.42
C GLY A 595 3.70 10.62 -19.56
N SER A 596 4.69 9.92 -20.13
CA SER A 596 4.63 8.51 -20.43
C SER A 596 5.68 7.74 -19.64
N THR A 597 5.44 6.46 -19.42
CA THR A 597 6.44 5.57 -18.81
C THR A 597 6.67 4.34 -19.66
N ILE A 598 7.93 3.94 -19.82
CA ILE A 598 8.34 2.66 -20.40
C ILE A 598 9.37 2.07 -19.47
N ARG A 599 9.14 0.82 -19.02
CA ARG A 599 10.06 0.11 -18.15
C ARG A 599 10.13 -1.36 -18.49
N VAL A 600 11.31 -1.95 -18.34
CA VAL A 600 11.54 -3.39 -18.47
C VAL A 600 11.86 -3.97 -17.10
N TYR A 601 11.18 -5.04 -16.75
CA TYR A 601 11.34 -5.79 -15.50
C TYR A 601 11.70 -7.24 -15.82
N GLY A 602 12.81 -7.74 -15.24
CA GLY A 602 13.15 -9.15 -15.24
C GLY A 602 12.46 -9.88 -14.08
N GLY A 603 11.79 -10.98 -14.36
CA GLY A 603 11.15 -11.85 -13.38
C GLY A 603 11.76 -13.27 -13.44
N GLU A 604 11.19 -14.17 -12.64
CA GLU A 604 11.61 -15.56 -12.58
C GLU A 604 11.29 -16.30 -13.91
N ASP A 605 10.03 -16.25 -14.34
CA ASP A 605 9.51 -16.96 -15.51
C ASP A 605 9.37 -16.09 -16.76
N ASN A 606 9.55 -14.78 -16.63
CA ASN A 606 9.36 -13.85 -17.76
C ASN A 606 10.15 -12.55 -17.59
N THR A 607 10.22 -11.82 -18.70
CA THR A 607 10.63 -10.41 -18.72
C THR A 607 9.48 -9.60 -19.30
N THR A 608 9.06 -8.51 -18.65
CA THR A 608 7.92 -7.70 -19.08
C THR A 608 8.36 -6.26 -19.38
N LEU A 609 8.02 -5.77 -20.58
CA LEU A 609 8.10 -4.36 -20.94
C LEU A 609 6.68 -3.76 -20.72
N VAL A 610 6.63 -2.77 -19.84
CA VAL A 610 5.40 -2.05 -19.46
C VAL A 610 5.41 -0.68 -20.07
N VAL A 611 4.35 -0.30 -20.78
CA VAL A 611 4.12 1.04 -21.33
C VAL A 611 2.85 1.62 -20.74
N SER A 612 2.93 2.86 -20.25
CA SER A 612 1.76 3.67 -19.91
C SER A 612 1.87 5.03 -20.60
N SER A 613 0.79 5.46 -21.26
CA SER A 613 0.76 6.69 -22.04
C SER A 613 -0.62 7.33 -22.01
N LEU A 614 -0.67 8.66 -22.07
CA LEU A 614 -1.88 9.34 -22.50
C LEU A 614 -2.18 8.99 -23.97
N THR A 615 -3.45 8.79 -24.32
CA THR A 615 -3.87 8.40 -25.69
C THR A 615 -3.33 9.37 -26.75
N LYS A 616 -3.33 10.69 -26.47
CA LYS A 616 -2.79 11.72 -27.36
C LYS A 616 -1.31 11.54 -27.69
N ASN A 617 -0.52 10.94 -26.77
CA ASN A 617 0.93 10.80 -26.88
C ASN A 617 1.36 9.37 -27.29
N LEU A 618 0.40 8.43 -27.46
CA LEU A 618 0.68 7.04 -27.74
C LEU A 618 1.61 6.82 -28.95
N PRO A 619 1.46 7.51 -30.10
CA PRO A 619 2.35 7.29 -31.24
C PRO A 619 3.82 7.60 -30.93
N ALA A 620 4.10 8.71 -30.25
CA ALA A 620 5.44 9.09 -29.84
C ALA A 620 6.01 8.15 -28.76
N THR A 621 5.16 7.67 -27.84
CA THR A 621 5.53 6.71 -26.80
C THR A 621 5.90 5.36 -27.41
N LEU A 622 5.14 4.88 -28.40
CA LEU A 622 5.44 3.62 -29.10
C LEU A 622 6.75 3.69 -29.90
N ALA A 623 7.08 4.85 -30.48
CA ALA A 623 8.39 5.03 -31.13
C ALA A 623 9.57 4.92 -30.14
N LEU A 624 9.38 5.40 -28.89
CA LEU A 624 10.36 5.18 -27.82
C LEU A 624 10.40 3.72 -27.36
N ALA A 625 9.26 3.02 -27.34
CA ALA A 625 9.20 1.60 -27.01
C ALA A 625 9.94 0.74 -28.05
N GLU A 626 9.79 1.07 -29.34
CA GLU A 626 10.56 0.47 -30.44
C GLU A 626 12.07 0.64 -30.23
N GLU A 627 12.52 1.86 -29.95
CA GLU A 627 13.92 2.15 -29.69
C GLU A 627 14.46 1.36 -28.49
N MET A 628 13.71 1.28 -27.38
CA MET A 628 14.13 0.52 -26.20
C MET A 628 14.20 -0.98 -26.47
N LEU A 629 13.19 -1.54 -27.14
CA LEU A 629 13.10 -2.98 -27.37
C LEU A 629 14.06 -3.47 -28.44
N LEU A 630 14.20 -2.73 -29.56
CA LEU A 630 14.94 -3.20 -30.76
C LEU A 630 16.36 -2.62 -30.89
N HIS A 631 16.61 -1.46 -30.26
CA HIS A 631 17.85 -0.72 -30.40
C HIS A 631 18.47 -0.30 -29.06
N PRO A 632 18.60 -1.23 -28.07
CA PRO A 632 19.19 -0.90 -26.78
C PRO A 632 20.66 -0.48 -26.92
N ARG A 633 21.11 0.41 -26.03
CA ARG A 633 22.44 1.00 -26.09
C ARG A 633 23.57 0.06 -25.65
N PHE A 634 23.37 -0.64 -24.53
CA PHE A 634 24.38 -1.51 -23.89
C PHE A 634 25.73 -0.83 -23.71
N ASP A 635 25.73 0.29 -22.98
CA ASP A 635 26.94 1.06 -22.69
C ASP A 635 27.77 0.42 -21.56
N GLN A 636 29.11 0.40 -21.70
CA GLN A 636 29.99 -0.22 -20.73
C GLN A 636 29.94 0.48 -19.36
N ALA A 637 29.92 1.82 -19.32
CA ALA A 637 29.91 2.56 -18.06
C ALA A 637 28.58 2.38 -17.28
N ASP A 638 27.46 2.27 -18.01
CA ASP A 638 26.16 1.97 -17.40
C ASP A 638 26.10 0.53 -16.88
N PHE A 639 26.69 -0.43 -17.62
CA PHE A 639 26.83 -1.82 -17.14
C PHE A 639 27.66 -1.90 -15.86
N ASP A 640 28.84 -1.26 -15.83
CA ASP A 640 29.74 -1.29 -14.67
C ASP A 640 29.04 -0.68 -13.43
N ARG A 641 28.27 0.40 -13.62
CA ARG A 641 27.49 1.04 -12.56
C ARG A 641 26.39 0.11 -12.05
N LEU A 642 25.59 -0.47 -12.95
CA LEU A 642 24.49 -1.38 -12.57
C LEU A 642 25.01 -2.65 -11.91
N LYS A 643 26.08 -3.25 -12.45
CA LYS A 643 26.73 -4.40 -11.84
C LYS A 643 27.18 -4.11 -10.41
N LYS A 644 27.84 -2.97 -10.18
CA LYS A 644 28.22 -2.53 -8.83
C LYS A 644 27.02 -2.33 -7.92
N GLN A 645 25.95 -1.67 -8.40
CA GLN A 645 24.72 -1.48 -7.64
C GLN A 645 24.06 -2.83 -7.29
N THR A 646 24.05 -3.78 -8.21
CA THR A 646 23.55 -5.14 -7.97
C THR A 646 24.34 -5.86 -6.88
N LEU A 647 25.68 -5.80 -6.95
CA LEU A 647 26.55 -6.40 -5.92
C LEU A 647 26.32 -5.78 -4.52
N GLU A 648 26.19 -4.46 -4.45
CA GLU A 648 25.83 -3.77 -3.20
C GLU A 648 24.42 -4.15 -2.71
N GLY A 649 23.48 -4.30 -3.65
CA GLY A 649 22.13 -4.79 -3.35
C GLY A 649 22.13 -6.20 -2.75
N ILE A 650 22.87 -7.14 -3.36
CA ILE A 650 23.02 -8.52 -2.87
C ILE A 650 23.64 -8.52 -1.46
N ALA A 651 24.68 -7.73 -1.22
CA ALA A 651 25.28 -7.62 0.10
C ALA A 651 24.32 -7.03 1.14
N ASN A 652 23.44 -6.10 0.74
CA ASN A 652 22.42 -5.51 1.62
C ASN A 652 21.30 -6.50 1.94
N GLN A 653 20.96 -7.42 1.05
CA GLN A 653 19.93 -8.44 1.28
C GLN A 653 20.22 -9.29 2.53
N ASN A 654 21.50 -9.55 2.83
CA ASN A 654 21.93 -10.29 4.02
C ASN A 654 21.71 -9.53 5.34
N THR A 655 21.27 -8.29 5.32
CA THR A 655 20.83 -7.54 6.50
C THR A 655 19.35 -7.70 6.83
N GLN A 656 18.54 -8.23 5.90
CA GLN A 656 17.09 -8.27 5.97
C GLN A 656 16.57 -9.67 6.28
N PRO A 657 15.94 -9.93 7.45
CA PRO A 657 15.47 -11.28 7.83
C PRO A 657 14.53 -11.91 6.80
N VAL A 658 13.59 -11.14 6.23
CA VAL A 658 12.65 -11.62 5.19
C VAL A 658 13.40 -12.16 3.96
N THR A 659 14.41 -11.42 3.49
CA THR A 659 15.19 -11.81 2.30
C THR A 659 16.08 -13.03 2.57
N ILE A 660 16.66 -13.10 3.76
CA ILE A 660 17.44 -14.28 4.21
C ILE A 660 16.52 -15.51 4.22
N ALA A 661 15.33 -15.40 4.82
CA ALA A 661 14.35 -16.49 4.89
C ALA A 661 13.93 -16.96 3.49
N ASN A 662 13.60 -16.04 2.58
CA ASN A 662 13.19 -16.39 1.21
C ASN A 662 14.33 -17.08 0.43
N LYS A 663 15.57 -16.59 0.55
CA LYS A 663 16.75 -17.17 -0.11
C LYS A 663 17.03 -18.59 0.38
N ALA A 664 17.04 -18.80 1.70
CA ALA A 664 17.26 -20.11 2.28
C ALA A 664 16.11 -21.08 1.95
N TYR A 665 14.88 -20.59 1.97
CA TYR A 665 13.70 -21.39 1.64
C TYR A 665 13.71 -21.84 0.17
N ALA A 666 13.98 -20.93 -0.79
CA ALA A 666 14.10 -21.29 -2.20
C ALA A 666 15.19 -22.37 -2.41
N ARG A 667 16.34 -22.22 -1.76
CA ARG A 667 17.44 -23.21 -1.85
C ARG A 667 17.08 -24.60 -1.30
N LEU A 668 16.17 -24.67 -0.33
CA LEU A 668 15.67 -25.95 0.22
C LEU A 668 14.58 -26.56 -0.65
N LEU A 669 13.77 -25.73 -1.31
CA LEU A 669 12.67 -26.18 -2.17
C LEU A 669 13.16 -26.81 -3.47
N TYR A 670 14.21 -26.22 -4.08
CA TYR A 670 14.70 -26.66 -5.38
C TYR A 670 15.97 -27.51 -5.25
N SER A 671 16.12 -28.44 -6.16
CA SER A 671 17.28 -29.36 -6.17
C SER A 671 18.61 -28.60 -6.33
N PRO A 672 19.71 -29.12 -5.77
CA PRO A 672 21.02 -28.55 -6.04
C PRO A 672 21.31 -28.49 -7.54
N GLY A 673 21.63 -27.31 -8.06
CA GLY A 673 21.85 -27.04 -9.48
C GLY A 673 20.65 -26.53 -10.26
N ASP A 674 19.47 -26.49 -9.63
CA ASP A 674 18.31 -25.81 -10.18
C ASP A 674 18.48 -24.29 -10.02
N ILE A 675 18.31 -23.54 -11.11
CA ILE A 675 18.45 -22.09 -11.10
C ILE A 675 17.45 -21.39 -10.19
N MET A 676 16.27 -21.99 -9.99
CA MET A 676 15.22 -21.46 -9.10
C MET A 676 15.60 -21.49 -7.62
N GLY A 677 16.63 -22.27 -7.24
CA GLY A 677 17.25 -22.22 -5.91
C GLY A 677 18.23 -21.05 -5.73
N VAL A 678 18.49 -20.28 -6.80
CA VAL A 678 19.38 -19.12 -6.81
C VAL A 678 18.53 -17.85 -6.97
N PRO A 679 18.77 -16.77 -6.22
CA PRO A 679 18.03 -15.51 -6.42
C PRO A 679 18.15 -15.01 -7.87
N SER A 680 17.07 -14.47 -8.44
CA SER A 680 17.06 -13.91 -9.80
C SER A 680 18.02 -12.72 -9.98
N SER A 681 18.41 -12.06 -8.89
CA SER A 681 19.51 -11.07 -8.89
C SER A 681 20.91 -11.68 -9.02
N GLY A 682 21.05 -12.99 -9.00
CA GLY A 682 22.30 -13.72 -8.93
C GLY A 682 22.93 -13.75 -7.53
N THR A 683 24.16 -14.21 -7.47
CA THR A 683 25.01 -14.22 -6.27
C THR A 683 26.18 -13.26 -6.45
N THR A 684 26.90 -12.93 -5.37
CA THR A 684 28.13 -12.13 -5.46
C THR A 684 29.13 -12.75 -6.44
N ALA A 685 29.27 -14.08 -6.43
CA ALA A 685 30.21 -14.80 -7.31
C ALA A 685 29.80 -14.70 -8.78
N THR A 686 28.52 -15.03 -9.10
CA THR A 686 28.04 -15.05 -10.48
C THR A 686 28.00 -13.63 -11.06
N VAL A 687 27.45 -12.63 -10.35
CA VAL A 687 27.37 -11.25 -10.83
C VAL A 687 28.77 -10.61 -10.99
N SER A 688 29.73 -10.94 -10.10
CA SER A 688 31.12 -10.43 -10.25
C SER A 688 31.78 -10.93 -11.53
N ALA A 689 31.42 -12.13 -12.00
CA ALA A 689 31.96 -12.71 -13.22
C ALA A 689 31.25 -12.20 -14.50
N LEU A 690 30.06 -11.67 -14.44
CA LEU A 690 29.29 -11.21 -15.60
C LEU A 690 30.02 -10.10 -16.36
N THR A 691 29.92 -10.15 -17.69
CA THR A 691 30.43 -9.16 -18.63
C THR A 691 29.30 -8.50 -19.40
N LEU A 692 29.55 -7.37 -20.04
CA LEU A 692 28.58 -6.72 -20.92
C LEU A 692 28.20 -7.62 -22.12
N ASP A 693 29.17 -8.44 -22.59
CA ASP A 693 28.90 -9.37 -23.69
C ASP A 693 27.96 -10.49 -23.29
N ASP A 694 27.98 -10.93 -22.03
CA ASP A 694 26.98 -11.88 -21.50
C ASP A 694 25.57 -11.30 -21.57
N VAL A 695 25.41 -10.03 -21.20
CA VAL A 695 24.12 -9.29 -21.28
C VAL A 695 23.66 -9.18 -22.74
N LYS A 696 24.56 -8.78 -23.67
CA LYS A 696 24.24 -8.69 -25.10
C LYS A 696 23.84 -10.05 -25.67
N GLN A 697 24.56 -11.10 -25.30
CA GLN A 697 24.27 -12.47 -25.74
C GLN A 697 22.91 -12.94 -25.21
N PHE A 698 22.63 -12.72 -23.93
CA PHE A 698 21.33 -13.07 -23.35
C PHE A 698 20.18 -12.36 -24.07
N TYR A 699 20.29 -11.03 -24.30
CA TYR A 699 19.31 -10.28 -25.07
C TYR A 699 19.12 -10.84 -26.49
N GLN A 700 20.20 -11.11 -27.20
CA GLN A 700 20.17 -11.64 -28.56
C GLN A 700 19.53 -13.01 -28.65
N GLN A 701 19.69 -13.86 -27.62
CA GLN A 701 19.17 -15.22 -27.60
C GLN A 701 17.73 -15.31 -27.10
N SER A 702 17.32 -14.47 -26.13
CA SER A 702 16.11 -14.66 -25.34
C SER A 702 14.96 -13.72 -25.68
N TYR A 703 15.24 -12.51 -26.21
CA TYR A 703 14.20 -11.53 -26.53
C TYR A 703 13.66 -11.79 -27.94
N ALA A 704 12.53 -12.49 -28.02
CA ALA A 704 11.99 -12.97 -29.29
C ALA A 704 10.45 -12.93 -29.32
N PRO A 705 9.83 -12.58 -30.48
CA PRO A 705 8.39 -12.46 -30.60
C PRO A 705 7.62 -13.79 -30.43
N ASN A 706 8.24 -14.89 -30.86
CA ASN A 706 7.59 -16.21 -30.87
C ASN A 706 7.50 -16.90 -29.48
N VAL A 707 8.11 -16.33 -28.45
CA VAL A 707 7.93 -16.72 -27.04
C VAL A 707 7.25 -15.62 -26.24
N SER A 708 6.67 -14.61 -26.94
CA SER A 708 6.10 -13.43 -26.33
C SER A 708 4.63 -13.27 -26.61
N TYR A 709 3.96 -12.50 -25.76
CA TYR A 709 2.62 -12.02 -26.00
C TYR A 709 2.49 -10.56 -25.56
N LEU A 710 1.57 -9.85 -26.19
CA LEU A 710 1.27 -8.44 -25.94
C LEU A 710 -0.19 -8.29 -25.49
N THR A 711 -0.41 -7.60 -24.37
CA THR A 711 -1.72 -7.11 -23.99
C THR A 711 -1.78 -5.60 -24.08
N LEU A 712 -2.90 -5.06 -24.56
CA LEU A 712 -3.11 -3.63 -24.72
C LEU A 712 -4.53 -3.25 -24.31
N VAL A 713 -4.65 -2.32 -23.34
CA VAL A 713 -5.93 -1.84 -22.82
C VAL A 713 -5.91 -0.32 -22.72
N GLY A 714 -6.95 0.35 -23.19
CA GLY A 714 -7.07 1.79 -23.06
C GLY A 714 -8.05 2.40 -24.05
N ASP A 715 -8.10 3.73 -24.11
CA ASP A 715 -8.99 4.48 -25.00
C ASP A 715 -8.41 4.56 -26.42
N VAL A 716 -8.41 3.40 -27.09
CA VAL A 716 -7.95 3.24 -28.46
C VAL A 716 -8.62 2.02 -29.09
N ASP A 717 -9.01 2.14 -30.36
CA ASP A 717 -9.62 1.04 -31.11
C ASP A 717 -8.56 0.14 -31.78
N GLN A 718 -8.90 -1.16 -31.99
CA GLN A 718 -8.03 -2.12 -32.68
C GLN A 718 -7.52 -1.57 -34.02
N LYS A 719 -8.43 -0.99 -34.84
CA LYS A 719 -8.11 -0.45 -36.16
C LYS A 719 -7.09 0.68 -36.14
N GLU A 720 -7.01 1.42 -35.04
CA GLU A 720 -6.07 2.51 -34.85
C GLU A 720 -4.74 2.06 -34.30
N VAL A 721 -4.74 1.09 -33.36
CA VAL A 721 -3.53 0.72 -32.64
C VAL A 721 -2.70 -0.34 -33.36
N VAL A 722 -3.33 -1.33 -34.02
CA VAL A 722 -2.61 -2.41 -34.70
C VAL A 722 -1.64 -1.90 -35.79
N PRO A 723 -2.00 -0.91 -36.64
CA PRO A 723 -1.02 -0.32 -37.56
C PRO A 723 0.18 0.33 -36.86
N ARG A 724 0.00 0.89 -35.66
CA ARG A 724 1.07 1.52 -34.87
C ARG A 724 2.02 0.51 -34.21
N LEU A 725 1.62 -0.77 -34.17
CA LEU A 725 2.47 -1.88 -33.70
C LEU A 725 3.29 -2.52 -34.85
N ALA A 726 3.36 -1.90 -36.01
CA ALA A 726 4.06 -2.43 -37.19
C ALA A 726 5.54 -2.79 -36.91
N PHE A 727 6.22 -2.05 -36.03
CA PHE A 727 7.60 -2.34 -35.61
C PHE A 727 7.73 -3.72 -34.95
N LEU A 728 6.71 -4.22 -34.26
CA LEU A 728 6.71 -5.56 -33.66
C LEU A 728 6.59 -6.66 -34.72
N LYS A 729 6.03 -6.38 -35.91
CA LYS A 729 5.96 -7.34 -37.01
C LYS A 729 7.34 -7.63 -37.61
N SER A 730 8.26 -6.64 -37.58
CA SER A 730 9.63 -6.76 -38.06
C SER A 730 10.58 -7.40 -37.05
N TRP A 731 10.14 -7.60 -35.82
CA TRP A 731 10.94 -8.24 -34.75
C TRP A 731 11.24 -9.70 -35.11
N ALA A 732 12.53 -10.04 -35.27
CA ALA A 732 12.95 -11.33 -35.79
C ALA A 732 12.66 -12.50 -34.82
N ARG A 733 12.12 -13.59 -35.35
CA ARG A 733 11.98 -14.87 -34.63
C ARG A 733 13.33 -15.42 -34.23
N LYS A 734 13.38 -16.15 -33.11
CA LYS A 734 14.58 -16.83 -32.63
C LYS A 734 14.23 -18.21 -32.09
N ASN A 735 15.18 -19.13 -32.09
CA ASN A 735 15.02 -20.43 -31.45
C ASN A 735 15.26 -20.29 -29.95
N VAL A 736 14.22 -19.94 -29.19
CA VAL A 736 14.26 -19.90 -27.74
C VAL A 736 13.68 -21.19 -27.21
N THR A 737 14.48 -21.98 -26.52
CA THR A 737 14.04 -23.20 -25.83
C THR A 737 13.71 -22.83 -24.38
N LEU A 738 12.43 -22.88 -24.02
CA LEU A 738 12.02 -22.73 -22.63
C LEU A 738 12.35 -24.03 -21.87
N PRO A 739 12.98 -23.96 -20.68
CA PRO A 739 13.27 -25.15 -19.88
C PRO A 739 12.00 -25.94 -19.58
N ALA A 740 12.11 -27.25 -19.54
CA ALA A 740 11.05 -28.09 -19.00
C ALA A 740 10.91 -27.84 -17.50
N GLY A 741 9.69 -27.95 -16.99
CA GLY A 741 9.47 -27.88 -15.55
C GLY A 741 10.10 -29.08 -14.85
N GLU A 742 10.63 -28.87 -13.66
CA GLU A 742 11.19 -29.94 -12.85
C GLU A 742 10.13 -30.66 -12.04
N THR A 743 10.42 -31.92 -11.67
CA THR A 743 9.59 -32.65 -10.73
C THR A 743 10.00 -32.30 -9.30
N ALA A 744 9.05 -31.85 -8.50
CA ALA A 744 9.30 -31.47 -7.12
C ALA A 744 9.77 -32.67 -6.28
N GLN A 745 10.86 -32.49 -5.55
CA GLN A 745 11.30 -33.45 -4.54
C GLN A 745 10.63 -33.10 -3.20
N GLN A 746 9.95 -34.10 -2.62
CA GLN A 746 9.33 -33.92 -1.30
C GLN A 746 10.39 -34.11 -0.21
N PRO A 747 10.37 -33.33 0.87
CA PRO A 747 11.21 -33.61 2.03
C PRO A 747 10.79 -34.95 2.66
N ASP A 748 11.77 -35.72 3.11
CA ASP A 748 11.55 -37.05 3.74
C ASP A 748 10.79 -36.95 5.07
N LYS A 749 10.96 -35.84 5.79
CA LYS A 749 10.25 -35.47 7.03
C LYS A 749 10.30 -33.94 7.27
N THR A 750 9.41 -33.44 8.10
CA THR A 750 9.43 -32.06 8.55
C THR A 750 10.65 -31.77 9.43
N ARG A 751 11.40 -30.70 9.09
CA ARG A 751 12.55 -30.20 9.85
C ARG A 751 12.47 -28.70 9.99
N ILE A 752 13.07 -28.19 11.07
CA ILE A 752 13.31 -26.76 11.28
C ILE A 752 14.72 -26.41 10.78
N TYR A 753 14.80 -25.42 9.90
CA TYR A 753 16.06 -24.83 9.43
C TYR A 753 16.18 -23.45 10.04
N PHE A 754 17.12 -23.31 10.97
CA PHE A 754 17.31 -22.09 11.75
C PHE A 754 18.51 -21.28 11.24
N ILE A 755 18.29 -19.97 11.06
CA ILE A 755 19.32 -19.01 10.68
C ILE A 755 19.39 -17.93 11.73
N ASN A 756 20.58 -17.78 12.34
CA ASN A 756 20.78 -16.76 13.36
C ASN A 756 20.84 -15.35 12.76
N LYS A 757 20.06 -14.44 13.36
CA LYS A 757 20.13 -13.00 13.12
C LYS A 757 20.15 -12.27 14.43
N ASP A 758 21.36 -11.95 14.92
CA ASP A 758 21.58 -11.32 16.22
C ASP A 758 20.76 -10.04 16.38
N GLY A 759 20.10 -9.93 17.53
CA GLY A 759 19.32 -8.75 17.89
C GLY A 759 18.03 -8.55 17.12
N ALA A 760 17.59 -9.54 16.31
CA ALA A 760 16.31 -9.47 15.64
C ALA A 760 15.17 -9.45 16.67
N ALA A 761 14.32 -8.43 16.63
CA ALA A 761 13.17 -8.33 17.51
C ALA A 761 12.00 -9.20 17.04
N GLN A 762 12.01 -9.59 15.76
CA GLN A 762 11.05 -10.50 15.14
C GLN A 762 11.77 -11.68 14.50
N SER A 763 11.06 -12.80 14.38
CA SER A 763 11.49 -13.97 13.61
C SER A 763 10.65 -14.08 12.34
N GLU A 764 11.31 -14.38 11.22
CA GLU A 764 10.65 -14.71 9.95
C GLU A 764 10.45 -16.21 9.84
N ILE A 765 9.22 -16.63 9.61
CA ILE A 765 8.84 -18.04 9.49
C ILE A 765 8.33 -18.33 8.08
N ARG A 766 8.80 -19.44 7.49
CA ARG A 766 8.28 -20.04 6.25
C ARG A 766 8.03 -21.51 6.50
N VAL A 767 6.82 -21.99 6.22
CA VAL A 767 6.43 -23.39 6.34
C VAL A 767 5.86 -23.87 5.02
N GLY A 768 6.40 -24.91 4.44
CA GLY A 768 5.86 -25.44 3.18
C GLY A 768 6.81 -26.36 2.43
N TYR A 769 6.53 -26.55 1.13
CA TYR A 769 7.23 -27.50 0.28
C TYR A 769 7.00 -27.16 -1.20
N LEU A 770 7.81 -27.70 -2.12
CA LEU A 770 7.59 -27.56 -3.56
C LEU A 770 6.53 -28.55 -4.01
N THR A 771 5.42 -28.06 -4.57
CA THR A 771 4.29 -28.91 -4.98
C THR A 771 4.55 -29.58 -6.35
N ASN A 772 3.82 -30.67 -6.66
CA ASN A 772 3.71 -31.20 -8.03
C ASN A 772 2.43 -30.70 -8.72
N LEU A 773 2.12 -29.42 -8.54
CA LEU A 773 0.86 -28.81 -8.96
C LEU A 773 1.16 -27.58 -9.85
N PRO A 774 1.22 -27.74 -11.18
CA PRO A 774 1.29 -26.61 -12.08
C PRO A 774 -0.03 -25.84 -12.10
N TYR A 775 0.00 -24.59 -12.56
CA TYR A 775 -1.22 -23.81 -12.71
C TYR A 775 -2.22 -24.45 -13.66
N ASP A 776 -3.43 -24.61 -13.17
CA ASP A 776 -4.60 -25.06 -13.92
C ASP A 776 -5.81 -24.23 -13.45
N ALA A 777 -6.34 -23.41 -14.34
CA ALA A 777 -7.38 -22.45 -14.00
C ALA A 777 -8.70 -23.10 -13.54
N THR A 778 -8.98 -24.35 -13.92
CA THR A 778 -10.26 -25.05 -13.68
C THR A 778 -10.09 -26.44 -13.08
N GLY A 779 -8.85 -26.89 -12.90
CA GLY A 779 -8.51 -28.20 -12.38
C GLY A 779 -8.07 -28.19 -10.91
N ASP A 780 -7.08 -29.01 -10.62
CA ASP A 780 -6.58 -29.28 -9.28
C ASP A 780 -5.96 -28.04 -8.60
N TYR A 781 -5.26 -27.18 -9.38
CA TYR A 781 -4.70 -25.94 -8.82
C TYR A 781 -5.80 -25.02 -8.29
N TYR A 782 -6.88 -24.83 -9.06
CA TYR A 782 -7.99 -23.99 -8.62
C TYR A 782 -8.68 -24.56 -7.37
N ARG A 783 -8.86 -25.88 -7.28
CA ARG A 783 -9.42 -26.54 -6.09
C ARG A 783 -8.51 -26.40 -4.87
N ALA A 784 -7.20 -26.53 -5.05
CA ALA A 784 -6.21 -26.30 -3.99
C ALA A 784 -6.21 -24.83 -3.52
N TYR A 785 -6.33 -23.87 -4.45
CA TYR A 785 -6.52 -22.46 -4.13
C TYR A 785 -7.78 -22.22 -3.30
N LEU A 786 -8.93 -22.81 -3.68
CA LEU A 786 -10.18 -22.69 -2.93
C LEU A 786 -10.05 -23.30 -1.52
N ALA A 787 -9.44 -24.47 -1.40
CA ALA A 787 -9.19 -25.07 -0.09
C ALA A 787 -8.28 -24.18 0.78
N ASN A 788 -7.20 -23.64 0.24
CA ASN A 788 -6.30 -22.77 0.97
C ASN A 788 -6.91 -21.42 1.36
N TYR A 789 -7.97 -20.97 0.68
CA TYR A 789 -8.63 -19.70 0.99
C TYR A 789 -9.10 -19.66 2.46
N ILE A 790 -9.64 -20.77 2.95
CA ILE A 790 -10.07 -20.95 4.35
C ILE A 790 -8.87 -21.05 5.30
N LEU A 791 -7.81 -21.77 4.92
CA LEU A 791 -6.67 -22.03 5.79
C LEU A 791 -5.83 -20.77 6.03
N GLY A 792 -5.45 -20.05 4.95
CA GLY A 792 -4.54 -18.92 5.05
C GLY A 792 -4.62 -17.93 3.87
N GLY A 793 -5.63 -18.06 3.00
CA GLY A 793 -5.77 -17.21 1.81
C GLY A 793 -6.59 -15.95 2.04
N ALA A 794 -7.53 -15.97 3.00
CA ALA A 794 -8.35 -14.84 3.37
C ALA A 794 -7.82 -14.12 4.62
N PHE A 795 -8.26 -12.87 4.85
CA PHE A 795 -7.99 -12.18 6.11
C PHE A 795 -8.61 -12.97 7.30
N ASN A 796 -9.86 -13.42 7.16
CA ASN A 796 -10.56 -14.26 8.16
C ASN A 796 -10.21 -15.77 8.02
N SER A 797 -9.01 -16.09 7.56
CA SER A 797 -8.53 -17.47 7.48
C SER A 797 -8.06 -17.97 8.85
N ARG A 798 -8.07 -19.29 9.03
CA ARG A 798 -7.72 -19.94 10.29
C ARG A 798 -6.35 -19.49 10.83
N ILE A 799 -5.33 -19.50 9.98
CA ILE A 799 -3.96 -19.12 10.37
C ILE A 799 -3.92 -17.66 10.83
N ASN A 800 -4.57 -16.73 10.11
CA ASN A 800 -4.54 -15.32 10.48
C ASN A 800 -5.35 -15.04 11.75
N LEU A 801 -6.54 -15.61 11.91
CA LEU A 801 -7.35 -15.46 13.12
C LEU A 801 -6.59 -15.99 14.34
N ASN A 802 -5.98 -17.16 14.25
CA ASN A 802 -5.22 -17.74 15.34
C ASN A 802 -4.01 -16.87 15.73
N LEU A 803 -3.10 -16.60 14.78
CA LEU A 803 -1.81 -15.98 15.10
C LEU A 803 -1.91 -14.47 15.34
N ARG A 804 -2.81 -13.77 14.64
CA ARG A 804 -2.98 -12.32 14.75
C ARG A 804 -4.01 -11.95 15.81
N GLU A 805 -5.25 -12.41 15.66
CA GLU A 805 -6.38 -11.92 16.45
C GLU A 805 -6.45 -12.60 17.84
N ASP A 806 -6.35 -13.93 17.90
CA ASP A 806 -6.42 -14.64 19.17
C ASP A 806 -5.14 -14.46 20.02
N LYS A 807 -3.97 -14.54 19.39
CA LYS A 807 -2.68 -14.65 20.10
C LYS A 807 -1.85 -13.36 20.07
N GLY A 808 -2.09 -12.46 19.12
CA GLY A 808 -1.30 -11.23 18.97
C GLY A 808 0.20 -11.49 18.72
N TYR A 809 0.57 -12.61 18.06
CA TYR A 809 1.97 -12.95 17.79
C TYR A 809 2.53 -12.24 16.57
N THR A 810 1.66 -11.83 15.65
CA THR A 810 2.02 -11.22 14.36
C THR A 810 1.06 -10.09 13.98
N TYR A 811 1.49 -9.21 13.07
CA TYR A 811 0.61 -8.27 12.37
C TYR A 811 -0.22 -8.96 11.27
N GLY A 812 0.22 -10.14 10.77
CA GLY A 812 -0.52 -10.93 9.80
C GLY A 812 0.20 -12.22 9.42
N ALA A 813 -0.57 -13.27 9.21
CA ALA A 813 -0.12 -14.58 8.76
C ALA A 813 -0.96 -15.06 7.58
N ARG A 814 -0.33 -15.72 6.61
CA ARG A 814 -1.01 -16.18 5.39
C ARG A 814 -0.39 -17.45 4.83
N SER A 815 -1.14 -18.12 3.97
CA SER A 815 -0.61 -19.23 3.15
C SER A 815 -1.14 -19.17 1.72
N GLY A 816 -0.44 -19.87 0.79
CA GLY A 816 -0.84 -19.92 -0.61
C GLY A 816 -0.05 -20.90 -1.46
N PHE A 817 -0.63 -21.28 -2.59
CA PHE A 817 0.02 -21.99 -3.68
C PHE A 817 0.51 -20.98 -4.72
N GLN A 818 1.75 -21.09 -5.21
CA GLN A 818 2.41 -20.14 -6.09
C GLN A 818 2.93 -20.84 -7.35
N SER A 819 2.04 -21.49 -8.09
CA SER A 819 2.40 -22.18 -9.32
C SER A 819 2.14 -21.31 -10.56
N THR A 820 3.00 -21.49 -11.55
CA THR A 820 2.88 -20.93 -12.89
C THR A 820 2.69 -22.07 -13.91
N ARG A 821 3.15 -21.95 -15.16
CA ARG A 821 3.27 -23.11 -16.08
C ARG A 821 4.11 -24.23 -15.45
N TYR A 822 4.92 -23.89 -14.49
CA TYR A 822 5.78 -24.75 -13.72
C TYR A 822 5.19 -25.00 -12.34
N VAL A 823 5.63 -26.08 -11.71
CA VAL A 823 5.29 -26.33 -10.31
C VAL A 823 5.86 -25.24 -9.42
N GLY A 824 5.15 -24.91 -8.36
CA GLY A 824 5.53 -23.87 -7.40
C GLY A 824 5.30 -24.33 -5.96
N PRO A 825 5.74 -23.54 -4.99
CA PRO A 825 5.61 -23.89 -3.59
C PRO A 825 4.18 -23.68 -3.06
N TYR A 826 3.81 -24.50 -2.08
CA TYR A 826 2.89 -24.09 -1.02
C TYR A 826 3.72 -23.44 0.08
N THR A 827 3.30 -22.28 0.55
CA THR A 827 4.01 -21.56 1.62
C THR A 827 3.02 -20.95 2.61
N ALA A 828 3.18 -21.25 3.91
CA ALA A 828 2.59 -20.50 5.01
C ALA A 828 3.69 -19.64 5.64
N GLN A 829 3.38 -18.36 5.98
CA GLN A 829 4.40 -17.41 6.40
C GLN A 829 3.89 -16.33 7.35
N ALA A 830 4.77 -15.88 8.24
CA ALA A 830 4.58 -14.67 9.06
C ALA A 830 5.92 -14.14 9.58
N GLY A 831 5.95 -12.82 9.85
CA GLY A 831 6.91 -12.21 10.75
C GLY A 831 6.28 -12.14 12.16
N VAL A 832 6.90 -12.78 13.15
CA VAL A 832 6.34 -12.91 14.50
C VAL A 832 7.28 -12.30 15.54
N ARG A 833 6.77 -11.93 16.72
CA ARG A 833 7.63 -11.52 17.84
C ARG A 833 8.64 -12.63 18.16
N ALA A 834 9.88 -12.25 18.47
CA ALA A 834 10.95 -13.22 18.73
C ALA A 834 10.67 -14.17 19.90
N ASP A 835 9.97 -13.70 20.93
CA ASP A 835 9.54 -14.50 22.10
C ASP A 835 8.38 -15.47 21.79
N ALA A 836 7.64 -15.22 20.71
CA ALA A 836 6.53 -16.06 20.25
C ALA A 836 6.92 -17.04 19.13
N THR A 837 8.19 -17.12 18.74
CA THR A 837 8.64 -17.88 17.56
C THR A 837 8.25 -19.34 17.60
N ALA A 838 8.59 -20.05 18.67
CA ALA A 838 8.28 -21.49 18.82
C ALA A 838 6.77 -21.74 18.90
N ALA A 839 6.05 -20.90 19.66
CA ALA A 839 4.60 -20.96 19.74
C ALA A 839 3.95 -20.78 18.36
N SER A 840 4.43 -19.81 17.56
CA SER A 840 3.93 -19.57 16.20
C SER A 840 4.19 -20.74 15.26
N VAL A 841 5.36 -21.37 15.30
CA VAL A 841 5.65 -22.59 14.51
C VAL A 841 4.68 -23.71 14.89
N LYS A 842 4.42 -23.90 16.20
CA LYS A 842 3.45 -24.88 16.70
C LYS A 842 2.04 -24.62 16.16
N GLU A 843 1.59 -23.36 16.21
CA GLU A 843 0.26 -22.98 15.70
C GLU A 843 0.16 -23.18 14.18
N PHE A 844 1.15 -22.79 13.38
CA PHE A 844 1.17 -23.07 11.95
C PHE A 844 0.98 -24.55 11.64
N MET A 845 1.77 -25.41 12.29
CA MET A 845 1.71 -26.85 12.08
C MET A 845 0.40 -27.46 12.57
N SER A 846 -0.15 -26.93 13.67
CA SER A 846 -1.45 -27.34 14.21
C SER A 846 -2.58 -27.00 13.25
N GLU A 847 -2.65 -25.76 12.73
CA GLU A 847 -3.68 -25.34 11.79
C GLU A 847 -3.61 -26.14 10.48
N ILE A 848 -2.42 -26.33 9.90
CA ILE A 848 -2.23 -27.14 8.69
C ILE A 848 -2.69 -28.58 8.93
N LYS A 849 -2.34 -29.17 10.07
CA LYS A 849 -2.70 -30.53 10.41
C LYS A 849 -4.20 -30.69 10.67
N ASN A 850 -4.79 -29.79 11.42
CA ASN A 850 -6.21 -29.80 11.75
C ASN A 850 -7.10 -29.58 10.53
N TYR A 851 -6.68 -28.73 9.60
CA TYR A 851 -7.43 -28.44 8.38
C TYR A 851 -7.57 -29.66 7.45
N ARG A 852 -6.69 -30.66 7.56
CA ARG A 852 -6.81 -31.94 6.82
C ARG A 852 -8.05 -32.76 7.23
N ASN A 853 -8.69 -32.40 8.35
CA ASN A 853 -9.97 -32.99 8.77
C ASN A 853 -11.19 -32.33 8.08
N GLY A 854 -10.95 -31.30 7.27
CA GLY A 854 -11.96 -30.61 6.46
C GLY A 854 -12.38 -29.26 7.01
N ALA A 855 -13.27 -28.61 6.26
CA ALA A 855 -13.90 -27.34 6.58
C ALA A 855 -15.27 -27.55 7.24
N THR A 856 -15.75 -26.53 7.95
CA THR A 856 -17.13 -26.45 8.49
C THR A 856 -18.10 -25.97 7.39
N ASP A 857 -19.42 -26.08 7.64
CA ASP A 857 -20.43 -25.55 6.73
C ASP A 857 -20.35 -24.02 6.61
N ASP A 858 -20.11 -23.33 7.72
CA ASP A 858 -19.94 -21.87 7.76
C ASP A 858 -18.73 -21.41 6.95
N GLU A 859 -17.61 -22.13 7.01
CA GLU A 859 -16.42 -21.85 6.22
C GLU A 859 -16.63 -22.09 4.72
N LEU A 860 -17.38 -23.14 4.35
CA LEU A 860 -17.75 -23.37 2.96
C LEU A 860 -18.67 -22.28 2.44
N GLN A 861 -19.67 -21.87 3.21
CA GLN A 861 -20.54 -20.75 2.85
C GLN A 861 -19.79 -19.45 2.72
N PHE A 862 -18.86 -19.14 3.64
CA PHE A 862 -17.97 -18.00 3.58
C PHE A 862 -17.13 -17.99 2.28
N LEU A 863 -16.50 -19.12 1.96
CA LEU A 863 -15.72 -19.29 0.74
C LEU A 863 -16.54 -19.04 -0.52
N GLN A 864 -17.72 -19.69 -0.63
CA GLN A 864 -18.61 -19.56 -1.79
C GLN A 864 -19.14 -18.14 -1.97
N ALA A 865 -19.51 -17.49 -0.87
CA ALA A 865 -19.97 -16.10 -0.88
C ALA A 865 -18.83 -15.14 -1.26
N SER A 866 -17.68 -15.27 -0.61
CA SER A 866 -16.54 -14.38 -0.79
C SER A 866 -15.96 -14.44 -2.21
N VAL A 867 -15.54 -15.63 -2.63
CA VAL A 867 -14.90 -15.82 -3.95
C VAL A 867 -15.89 -15.61 -5.08
N GLY A 868 -17.17 -16.00 -4.89
CA GLY A 868 -18.20 -15.92 -5.93
C GLY A 868 -18.63 -14.49 -6.28
N GLN A 869 -18.40 -13.52 -5.40
CA GLN A 869 -18.75 -12.11 -5.65
C GLN A 869 -17.54 -11.24 -6.04
N GLN A 870 -16.29 -11.72 -5.85
CA GLN A 870 -15.08 -10.98 -6.21
C GLN A 870 -14.95 -10.65 -7.69
N ASP A 871 -15.66 -11.34 -8.57
CA ASP A 871 -15.58 -11.11 -10.02
C ASP A 871 -15.98 -9.69 -10.41
N ALA A 872 -16.88 -9.04 -9.64
CA ALA A 872 -17.30 -7.66 -9.85
C ALA A 872 -16.12 -6.66 -9.76
N LEU A 873 -15.07 -6.99 -9.01
CA LEU A 873 -13.90 -6.13 -8.77
C LEU A 873 -12.71 -6.42 -9.71
N ARG A 874 -12.83 -7.39 -10.63
CA ARG A 874 -11.69 -7.91 -11.41
C ARG A 874 -11.33 -7.12 -12.66
N TYR A 875 -12.25 -6.29 -13.17
CA TYR A 875 -12.11 -5.70 -14.50
C TYR A 875 -12.23 -4.18 -14.50
N GLU A 876 -12.12 -3.53 -13.38
CA GLU A 876 -12.30 -2.10 -13.24
C GLU A 876 -11.22 -1.32 -14.02
N THR A 877 -9.96 -1.52 -13.72
CA THR A 877 -8.87 -0.72 -14.28
C THR A 877 -8.27 -1.32 -15.56
N ALA A 878 -7.62 -0.48 -16.39
CA ALA A 878 -6.88 -0.93 -17.56
C ALA A 878 -5.79 -1.97 -17.20
N GLN A 879 -5.14 -1.81 -16.03
CA GLN A 879 -4.13 -2.75 -15.53
C GLN A 879 -4.73 -4.12 -15.19
N GLN A 880 -5.91 -4.16 -14.54
CA GLN A 880 -6.60 -5.42 -14.21
C GLN A 880 -7.07 -6.12 -15.48
N LYS A 881 -7.64 -5.37 -16.43
CA LYS A 881 -8.04 -5.89 -17.75
C LYS A 881 -6.81 -6.45 -18.50
N ALA A 882 -5.69 -5.74 -18.53
CA ALA A 882 -4.45 -6.22 -19.18
C ALA A 882 -3.90 -7.48 -18.51
N ALA A 883 -3.95 -7.57 -17.18
CA ALA A 883 -3.55 -8.78 -16.45
C ALA A 883 -4.47 -9.98 -16.74
N PHE A 884 -5.78 -9.75 -16.91
CA PHE A 884 -6.72 -10.80 -17.33
C PHE A 884 -6.37 -11.31 -18.74
N LEU A 885 -6.19 -10.41 -19.73
CA LEU A 885 -5.78 -10.78 -21.07
C LEU A 885 -4.45 -11.54 -21.08
N GLY A 886 -3.51 -11.11 -20.23
CA GLY A 886 -2.23 -11.79 -20.05
C GLY A 886 -2.38 -13.24 -19.60
N ARG A 887 -3.33 -13.53 -18.67
CA ARG A 887 -3.62 -14.91 -18.24
C ARG A 887 -4.21 -15.74 -19.39
N LEU A 888 -5.11 -15.17 -20.20
CA LEU A 888 -5.65 -15.87 -21.37
C LEU A 888 -4.53 -16.29 -22.33
N LEU A 889 -3.57 -15.39 -22.60
CA LEU A 889 -2.43 -15.65 -23.49
C LEU A 889 -1.36 -16.53 -22.87
N GLU A 890 -1.09 -16.38 -21.56
CA GLU A 890 -0.08 -17.17 -20.86
C GLU A 890 -0.47 -18.63 -20.78
N TYR A 891 -1.72 -18.93 -20.46
CA TYR A 891 -2.16 -20.31 -20.18
C TYR A 891 -3.07 -20.87 -21.26
N ASP A 892 -3.24 -20.20 -22.39
CA ASP A 892 -4.12 -20.60 -23.52
C ASP A 892 -5.57 -20.86 -23.07
N LEU A 893 -6.10 -19.98 -22.19
CA LEU A 893 -7.42 -20.15 -21.59
C LEU A 893 -8.53 -19.65 -22.53
N PRO A 894 -9.71 -20.27 -22.50
CA PRO A 894 -10.90 -19.71 -23.15
C PRO A 894 -11.33 -18.41 -22.44
N ASN A 895 -11.95 -17.50 -23.19
CA ASN A 895 -12.38 -16.20 -22.64
C ASN A 895 -13.37 -16.34 -21.46
N ASP A 896 -14.10 -17.45 -21.40
CA ASP A 896 -15.13 -17.75 -20.39
C ASP A 896 -14.66 -18.66 -19.25
N TYR A 897 -13.34 -18.87 -19.08
CA TYR A 897 -12.84 -19.77 -18.01
C TYR A 897 -13.30 -19.33 -16.62
N VAL A 898 -13.54 -18.03 -16.40
CA VAL A 898 -14.06 -17.50 -15.13
C VAL A 898 -15.47 -18.03 -14.85
N ARG A 899 -16.32 -18.20 -15.88
CA ARG A 899 -17.64 -18.83 -15.73
C ARG A 899 -17.49 -20.29 -15.28
N GLN A 900 -16.53 -21.03 -15.85
CA GLN A 900 -16.24 -22.42 -15.44
C GLN A 900 -15.76 -22.47 -13.98
N GLN A 901 -14.91 -21.52 -13.54
CA GLN A 901 -14.51 -21.37 -12.13
C GLN A 901 -15.72 -21.12 -11.22
N SER A 902 -16.65 -20.27 -11.63
CA SER A 902 -17.87 -19.98 -10.87
C SER A 902 -18.77 -21.24 -10.75
N GLU A 903 -18.86 -22.07 -11.79
CA GLU A 903 -19.60 -23.33 -11.76
C GLU A 903 -18.94 -24.35 -10.79
N ILE A 904 -17.60 -24.47 -10.83
CA ILE A 904 -16.84 -25.31 -9.89
C ILE A 904 -17.09 -24.86 -8.44
N LEU A 905 -16.99 -23.55 -8.18
CA LEU A 905 -17.18 -22.99 -6.85
C LEU A 905 -18.60 -23.25 -6.30
N LYS A 906 -19.63 -23.09 -7.14
CA LYS A 906 -21.03 -23.36 -6.76
C LYS A 906 -21.29 -24.84 -6.46
N ALA A 907 -20.61 -25.75 -7.16
CA ALA A 907 -20.73 -27.18 -6.98
C ALA A 907 -19.87 -27.74 -5.83
N LEU A 908 -18.97 -26.94 -5.27
CA LEU A 908 -17.98 -27.32 -4.28
C LEU A 908 -18.62 -27.80 -2.97
N LYS A 909 -18.13 -28.89 -2.43
CA LYS A 909 -18.56 -29.50 -1.17
C LYS A 909 -17.43 -29.55 -0.17
N ARG A 910 -17.74 -29.75 1.11
CA ARG A 910 -16.74 -29.90 2.18
C ARG A 910 -15.77 -31.07 1.93
N GLU A 911 -16.31 -32.18 1.38
CA GLU A 911 -15.53 -33.35 1.03
C GLU A 911 -14.45 -33.05 -0.02
N ASP A 912 -14.73 -32.15 -0.97
CA ASP A 912 -13.78 -31.69 -2.00
C ASP A 912 -12.64 -30.88 -1.36
N LEU A 913 -12.99 -30.00 -0.40
CA LEU A 913 -12.01 -29.23 0.36
C LEU A 913 -11.12 -30.14 1.21
N GLN A 914 -11.72 -31.12 1.89
CA GLN A 914 -10.99 -32.11 2.69
C GLN A 914 -10.05 -32.95 1.83
N ALA A 915 -10.52 -33.45 0.68
CA ALA A 915 -9.70 -34.20 -0.26
C ALA A 915 -8.52 -33.36 -0.79
N SER A 916 -8.75 -32.10 -1.14
CA SER A 916 -7.69 -31.17 -1.54
C SER A 916 -6.68 -30.91 -0.42
N ALA A 917 -7.14 -30.69 0.82
CA ALA A 917 -6.26 -30.50 1.97
C ALA A 917 -5.42 -31.75 2.28
N GLN A 918 -6.02 -32.93 2.21
CA GLN A 918 -5.30 -34.22 2.42
C GLN A 918 -4.24 -34.46 1.34
N LYS A 919 -4.55 -34.09 0.08
CA LYS A 919 -3.66 -34.29 -1.08
C LYS A 919 -2.51 -33.29 -1.10
N TYR A 920 -2.77 -32.01 -0.78
CA TYR A 920 -1.83 -30.92 -1.03
C TYR A 920 -1.27 -30.23 0.23
N LEU A 921 -1.54 -30.77 1.44
CA LEU A 921 -0.96 -30.27 2.70
C LEU A 921 -0.29 -31.44 3.49
N PRO A 922 0.90 -31.91 3.05
CA PRO A 922 1.61 -33.01 3.70
C PRO A 922 2.29 -32.54 5.00
N ALA A 923 1.52 -32.43 6.12
CA ALA A 923 1.98 -31.84 7.38
C ALA A 923 3.27 -32.48 7.96
N ASP A 924 3.58 -33.71 7.62
CA ASP A 924 4.75 -34.42 8.10
C ASP A 924 5.97 -34.31 7.16
N ASN A 925 5.82 -33.65 6.03
CA ASN A 925 6.83 -33.51 4.96
C ASN A 925 6.96 -32.05 4.48
N MET A 926 7.34 -31.13 5.39
CA MET A 926 7.52 -29.71 5.10
C MET A 926 8.87 -29.18 5.57
N TYR A 927 9.37 -28.17 4.89
CA TYR A 927 10.46 -27.33 5.37
C TYR A 927 9.89 -26.24 6.28
N ILE A 928 10.51 -26.05 7.45
CA ILE A 928 10.23 -24.93 8.35
C ILE A 928 11.48 -24.07 8.42
N VAL A 929 11.50 -22.92 7.80
CA VAL A 929 12.63 -21.97 7.87
C VAL A 929 12.32 -20.91 8.89
N VAL A 930 13.26 -20.66 9.81
CA VAL A 930 13.15 -19.64 10.85
C VAL A 930 14.41 -18.79 10.84
N VAL A 931 14.26 -17.49 10.63
CA VAL A 931 15.33 -16.51 10.75
C VAL A 931 15.04 -15.63 11.95
N GLY A 932 15.86 -15.65 13.00
CA GLY A 932 15.61 -14.92 14.22
C GLY A 932 16.82 -14.84 15.16
N ASP A 933 16.67 -14.14 16.28
CA ASP A 933 17.68 -14.05 17.33
C ASP A 933 17.82 -15.40 18.04
N ARG A 934 19.05 -15.96 18.01
CA ARG A 934 19.30 -17.29 18.56
C ARG A 934 18.94 -17.38 20.04
N ALA A 935 19.30 -16.37 20.83
CA ALA A 935 19.10 -16.42 22.28
C ALA A 935 17.62 -16.44 22.66
N LYS A 936 16.75 -15.84 21.85
CA LYS A 936 15.31 -15.75 22.10
C LYS A 936 14.51 -16.90 21.48
N SER A 937 14.89 -17.34 20.29
CA SER A 937 14.06 -18.23 19.48
C SER A 937 14.50 -19.69 19.49
N PHE A 938 15.81 -19.96 19.54
CA PHE A 938 16.33 -21.30 19.35
C PHE A 938 15.97 -22.31 20.48
N PRO A 939 16.01 -21.93 21.78
CA PRO A 939 15.68 -22.87 22.85
C PRO A 939 14.28 -23.46 22.70
N GLY A 940 13.27 -22.64 22.48
CA GLY A 940 11.90 -23.10 22.31
C GLY A 940 11.67 -23.92 21.02
N LEU A 941 12.40 -23.64 19.93
CA LEU A 941 12.33 -24.43 18.70
C LEU A 941 12.86 -25.85 18.89
N SER A 942 13.92 -26.01 19.69
CA SER A 942 14.49 -27.34 19.99
C SER A 942 13.55 -28.24 20.80
N GLU A 943 12.56 -27.66 21.49
CA GLU A 943 11.57 -28.36 22.31
C GLU A 943 10.33 -28.84 21.50
N LEU A 944 10.18 -28.40 20.24
CA LEU A 944 9.01 -28.74 19.41
C LEU A 944 8.99 -30.18 18.85
N GLY A 945 10.05 -30.94 19.08
CA GLY A 945 10.15 -32.35 18.65
C GLY A 945 10.56 -32.51 17.19
N TYR A 946 10.94 -31.43 16.48
CA TYR A 946 11.52 -31.48 15.14
C TYR A 946 13.04 -31.48 15.21
N GLU A 947 13.69 -32.14 14.25
CA GLU A 947 15.11 -31.98 14.01
C GLU A 947 15.40 -30.53 13.62
N VAL A 948 16.32 -29.85 14.32
CA VAL A 948 16.73 -28.49 14.00
C VAL A 948 18.09 -28.52 13.31
N VAL A 949 18.16 -27.95 12.12
CA VAL A 949 19.36 -27.80 11.29
C VAL A 949 19.75 -26.33 11.23
N GLU A 950 20.95 -25.97 11.65
CA GLU A 950 21.45 -24.60 11.56
C GLU A 950 22.02 -24.31 10.18
N LEU A 951 21.63 -23.15 9.61
CA LEU A 951 22.13 -22.65 8.34
C LEU A 951 22.85 -21.29 8.54
N ASP A 952 23.78 -20.99 7.64
CA ASP A 952 24.37 -19.65 7.52
C ASP A 952 23.43 -18.70 6.76
N LEU A 953 23.83 -17.42 6.62
CA LEU A 953 23.05 -16.40 5.89
C LEU A 953 22.87 -16.71 4.39
N ASP A 954 23.68 -17.62 3.85
CA ASP A 954 23.60 -18.08 2.46
C ASP A 954 22.81 -19.39 2.30
N GLY A 955 22.27 -19.91 3.42
CA GLY A 955 21.47 -21.14 3.44
C GLY A 955 22.30 -22.42 3.37
N ASN A 956 23.63 -22.36 3.63
CA ASN A 956 24.46 -23.55 3.76
C ASN A 956 24.36 -24.08 5.18
N ARG A 957 24.47 -25.43 5.34
CA ARG A 957 24.54 -26.02 6.69
C ARG A 957 25.82 -25.55 7.39
N VAL A 958 25.64 -25.09 8.63
CA VAL A 958 26.77 -24.84 9.53
C VAL A 958 27.34 -26.21 9.96
N SER A 959 28.62 -26.43 9.79
CA SER A 959 29.30 -27.68 10.17
C SER A 959 29.23 -27.90 11.68
N GLY A 960 28.37 -28.82 12.10
CA GLY A 960 28.15 -29.27 13.48
C GLY A 960 27.15 -30.41 13.49
N PRO A 961 27.09 -31.27 14.55
CA PRO A 961 26.04 -32.27 14.64
C PRO A 961 24.67 -31.57 14.68
N ALA A 962 23.71 -32.08 13.88
CA ALA A 962 22.31 -31.70 14.01
C ALA A 962 21.85 -31.94 15.46
N VAL A 963 21.21 -30.97 16.09
CA VAL A 963 20.60 -31.19 17.40
C VAL A 963 19.47 -32.18 17.21
N ALA A 964 19.65 -33.43 17.70
CA ALA A 964 18.64 -34.47 17.58
C ALA A 964 17.35 -34.04 18.32
N ALA A 965 16.20 -34.40 17.74
CA ALA A 965 14.93 -34.22 18.43
C ALA A 965 14.96 -34.92 19.80
N PRO A 966 14.47 -34.32 20.88
CA PRO A 966 14.32 -35.03 22.15
C PRO A 966 13.49 -36.29 21.93
N ALA A 967 13.88 -37.40 22.55
CA ALA A 967 13.12 -38.67 22.50
C ALA A 967 11.68 -38.41 22.96
N PRO A 968 10.66 -38.98 22.28
CA PRO A 968 9.28 -38.75 22.67
C PRO A 968 9.12 -39.19 24.15
N ALA A 969 8.66 -38.30 24.99
CA ALA A 969 8.31 -38.59 26.36
C ALA A 969 7.28 -39.72 26.34
N ALA A 970 7.55 -40.80 27.09
CA ALA A 970 6.65 -41.92 27.18
C ALA A 970 5.23 -41.43 27.50
N THR A 971 4.29 -41.78 26.64
CA THR A 971 2.88 -41.39 26.74
C THR A 971 2.33 -41.77 28.09
N ALA A 972 2.14 -40.85 29.00
CA ALA A 972 1.24 -40.95 30.10
C ALA A 972 -0.20 -41.08 29.54
N ALA A 973 -0.93 -42.07 29.97
CA ALA A 973 -2.30 -42.32 29.56
C ALA A 973 -3.18 -41.06 29.72
N PRO A 974 -4.13 -40.83 28.84
CA PRO A 974 -4.93 -39.61 28.88
C PRO A 974 -5.83 -39.58 30.09
N GLU A 975 -5.63 -38.61 30.98
CA GLU A 975 -6.67 -38.19 31.91
C GLU A 975 -7.82 -37.57 31.12
N ALA A 976 -9.01 -38.08 31.35
CA ALA A 976 -10.24 -37.66 30.69
C ALA A 976 -10.53 -36.18 31.06
N SER A 977 -10.31 -35.26 30.13
CA SER A 977 -10.76 -33.86 30.24
C SER A 977 -12.26 -33.82 29.98
N THR A 978 -13.01 -33.49 31.01
CA THR A 978 -14.43 -33.15 30.93
C THR A 978 -14.60 -31.90 30.08
N ALA A 979 -15.13 -32.08 28.88
CA ALA A 979 -15.59 -31.00 28.02
C ALA A 979 -16.81 -30.33 28.65
N GLU A 980 -16.66 -29.13 29.14
CA GLU A 980 -17.75 -28.26 29.50
C GLU A 980 -18.37 -27.64 28.23
N LYS A 981 -19.54 -28.14 27.88
CA LYS A 981 -20.37 -27.65 26.77
C LYS A 981 -20.92 -26.27 27.15
N MET A 982 -20.46 -25.23 26.50
CA MET A 982 -21.14 -23.93 26.48
C MET A 982 -22.48 -24.07 25.74
N LYS A 983 -23.57 -24.11 26.52
CA LYS A 983 -24.94 -24.00 26.01
C LYS A 983 -25.29 -22.55 25.74
N VAL A 984 -25.64 -22.27 24.50
CA VAL A 984 -26.36 -21.06 24.09
C VAL A 984 -27.69 -21.01 24.85
N VAL A 985 -27.92 -19.98 25.65
CA VAL A 985 -29.19 -19.72 26.36
C VAL A 985 -30.07 -18.85 25.48
N THR A 986 -31.08 -19.45 24.88
CA THR A 986 -32.28 -18.73 24.43
C THR A 986 -33.18 -18.45 25.64
N LYS A 987 -33.46 -17.17 25.87
CA LYS A 987 -34.46 -16.78 26.90
C LYS A 987 -35.87 -17.01 26.38
N ASP A 988 -36.64 -17.82 27.08
CA ASP A 988 -38.08 -17.66 27.20
C ASP A 988 -38.49 -17.71 28.69
N GLY A 989 -39.32 -16.73 29.08
CA GLY A 989 -39.65 -16.44 30.45
C GLY A 989 -40.72 -17.31 31.02
N LYS A 990 -40.72 -17.44 32.35
CA LYS A 990 -41.84 -17.21 33.26
C LYS A 990 -41.42 -17.58 34.68
N GLY A 991 -41.72 -16.66 35.60
CA GLY A 991 -41.32 -16.59 36.98
C GLY A 991 -41.85 -17.68 37.93
N LYS A 992 -41.21 -17.73 39.09
CA LYS A 992 -41.85 -17.79 40.42
C LYS A 992 -40.82 -17.54 41.53
N LYS A 993 -41.24 -16.71 42.48
CA LYS A 993 -40.59 -16.37 43.75
C LYS A 993 -40.45 -17.61 44.63
N GLU A 994 -39.38 -17.69 45.42
CA GLU A 994 -39.47 -17.97 46.84
C GLU A 994 -38.16 -17.65 47.61
N LYS A 995 -38.36 -17.38 48.90
CA LYS A 995 -37.58 -16.60 49.84
C LYS A 995 -36.55 -17.39 50.65
N ARG A 996 -35.53 -16.65 51.21
CA ARG A 996 -34.91 -16.75 52.55
C ARG A 996 -33.91 -17.88 52.78
N LYS A 997 -32.73 -17.61 53.28
CA LYS A 997 -32.34 -17.12 54.62
C LYS A 997 -30.85 -16.80 54.69
N GLN A 998 -30.54 -15.71 55.41
CA GLN A 998 -29.23 -15.38 56.00
C GLN A 998 -28.77 -16.43 57.03
N LYS A 999 -27.46 -16.59 57.18
CA LYS A 999 -26.84 -16.72 58.49
C LYS A 999 -25.38 -16.20 58.43
N THR A 1000 -25.13 -15.28 59.30
CA THR A 1000 -23.90 -14.66 59.78
C THR A 1000 -23.12 -15.58 60.72
N SER A 1001 -21.82 -15.41 60.77
CA SER A 1001 -20.91 -15.39 61.94
C SER A 1001 -19.49 -15.19 61.42
N GLU A 1002 -18.83 -14.05 61.61
CA GLU A 1002 -18.06 -13.54 62.72
C GLU A 1002 -16.92 -14.46 63.17
N ASP A 1003 -15.80 -13.88 63.15
CA ASP A 1003 -14.64 -13.73 64.05
C ASP A 1003 -13.39 -14.38 63.50
N GLY A 1004 -12.21 -13.84 63.46
CA GLY A 1004 -11.62 -12.77 64.27
C GLY A 1004 -10.10 -12.92 64.22
N THR A 1005 -9.44 -11.80 64.27
CA THR A 1005 -8.12 -11.50 64.82
C THR A 1005 -6.79 -11.81 64.09
N LYS A 1006 -6.16 -10.69 63.71
CA LYS A 1006 -4.79 -10.20 64.07
C LYS A 1006 -3.52 -11.01 63.74
N GLY A 1007 -2.64 -10.28 63.12
CA GLY A 1007 -1.18 -10.51 63.33
C GLY A 1007 -0.23 -9.83 62.37
N LYS A 1008 0.19 -8.66 62.73
CA LYS A 1008 1.34 -7.84 62.32
C LYS A 1008 2.57 -8.54 61.67
N GLY A 1009 3.14 -7.96 60.64
CA GLY A 1009 4.39 -7.18 60.79
C GLY A 1009 5.62 -7.66 59.99
N LYS A 1010 6.02 -6.88 59.16
CA LYS A 1010 7.29 -6.33 58.63
C LYS A 1010 7.36 -6.37 57.13
#